data_4ca2624bda7414fa85a76b2193ad2891
#
_entry.id   4ca2624bda7414fa85a76b2193ad2891
#
_cell.length_a   1.000
_cell.length_b   1.000
_cell.length_c   1.000
_cell.angle_alpha   90.00
_cell.angle_beta   90.00
_cell.angle_gamma   90.00
#
_symmetry.space_group_name_H-M   'P 1'
#
loop_
_entity.id
_entity.type
_entity.pdbx_description
1 polymer ?
#
loop_
_entity_poly.entity_id
_entity_poly.type
_entity_poly.pdbx_seq_one_letter_code
_entity_poly.pdbx_strand_id
1 'polypeptide(L)'
;MKLRIISWNVRGANDSSKRRVIKAVIRSQRVDLFCIQETKFQTLSEGLVRSLGSGRWSNWVALDALGSAGGILVCWDKRSLEVMETEVGRFSVSCRFRNVEDGMSWIFTGVYGPFSKEDRDCLWEDLGAIRGLWEDPWCLRGDFNVILSQRERSRQGRLSGAMRSFAQIVDDLELIDLPMQGGIATWNGGRNNQSWARLDRFLVTQQWLDMFCGVAQCRMHRPTSDHFPILLMGGRIRRGPTPFRFENMWLKVDGFIDLLRGWWQGIEVRGRVSFRLAYKMKVLKHNIKVWNREVFGRLEVNKNSALQQLEYWDGVESERTLTLAKAEQKKQAKDAFHHWVLLEEVHWRQKSRELWLKEGDRNTGYFHRMANAHRRNNSMDRIMINGELLTEDQAVRDGIVNEFQKLLSEEQGWRADIEGLQFKQLSSREADGLEVPFSVEEIHSALMEMGGDKAPGPDGFSVAFWQECWDFVKEEVVEMFKEFFEHGSFAKSLNTTFLVLIPKKGGAEDLRDFRPISLLGGLYKLLAKVLANRLKKVLDRVVSVDQNAFVRGRQILDASLVANEVIDYWKKRKEKGLICKLDIEKAYDSINWKFLMKVLRKMGFGSRWRDWMWWCISTAKFSILINGVPAGFFSNSKGLRQGDPLSPYLFVLGMEVFSTLVRRASEGGFISGCRLRGRGGEELAVFHLLFADDTLIFCEARREQLANLSWILAWFEAASGLRINLAKSVLIPVEEVDELEELAAELGCRLGALPTVYLGLPLGAHHKTSSSWDGVEERMRRRLAQWKRQVYFEGEKNYSHQEHFGQHTHLSSFPYSHS
;
A
#
# COMPACT_ATOMS: atom_id res chain seq x y z
N MET A 1 5.50 -26.85 9.52
CA MET A 1 6.98 -26.78 9.30
C MET A 1 7.46 -25.33 9.20
N LYS A 2 8.70 -25.03 9.71
CA LYS A 2 9.36 -23.72 9.55
C LYS A 2 10.42 -23.82 8.45
N LEU A 3 10.01 -23.65 7.22
CA LEU A 3 10.86 -23.84 6.05
C LEU A 3 11.83 -22.68 5.83
N ARG A 4 13.10 -22.99 5.57
CA ARG A 4 14.16 -22.01 5.24
C ARG A 4 14.86 -22.43 3.96
N ILE A 5 14.80 -21.58 2.94
CA ILE A 5 15.39 -21.82 1.62
C ILE A 5 16.35 -20.68 1.27
N ILE A 6 17.58 -21.02 0.88
CA ILE A 6 18.50 -20.06 0.25
C ILE A 6 18.58 -20.33 -1.26
N SER A 7 18.59 -19.25 -2.03
CA SER A 7 18.95 -19.31 -3.43
C SER A 7 19.96 -18.22 -3.77
N TRP A 8 20.97 -18.59 -4.58
CA TRP A 8 22.06 -17.70 -4.91
C TRP A 8 22.71 -18.03 -6.24
N ASN A 9 22.73 -17.06 -7.17
CA ASN A 9 23.60 -17.13 -8.32
C ASN A 9 25.03 -16.78 -7.87
N VAL A 10 25.90 -17.75 -7.88
CA VAL A 10 27.27 -17.60 -7.36
C VAL A 10 28.28 -17.16 -8.43
N ARG A 11 27.89 -17.09 -9.69
CA ARG A 11 28.76 -16.71 -10.82
C ARG A 11 30.06 -17.52 -10.85
N GLY A 12 29.90 -18.83 -10.80
CA GLY A 12 30.98 -19.82 -10.77
C GLY A 12 31.47 -20.17 -9.35
N ALA A 13 31.67 -21.45 -9.11
CA ALA A 13 32.13 -22.00 -7.84
C ALA A 13 33.44 -22.82 -7.97
N ASN A 14 34.21 -22.62 -9.06
CA ASN A 14 35.44 -23.36 -9.32
C ASN A 14 36.56 -23.04 -8.32
N ASP A 15 36.62 -21.82 -7.79
CA ASP A 15 37.59 -21.41 -6.79
C ASP A 15 37.23 -21.97 -5.39
N SER A 16 38.25 -22.60 -4.74
CA SER A 16 38.07 -23.19 -3.42
C SER A 16 37.85 -22.18 -2.30
N SER A 17 38.44 -20.99 -2.41
CA SER A 17 38.25 -19.90 -1.46
C SER A 17 36.80 -19.40 -1.50
N LYS A 18 36.25 -19.26 -2.71
CA LYS A 18 34.86 -18.88 -2.94
C LYS A 18 33.89 -19.92 -2.41
N ARG A 19 34.17 -21.23 -2.61
CA ARG A 19 33.37 -22.31 -2.00
C ARG A 19 33.35 -22.25 -0.47
N ARG A 20 34.44 -21.89 0.17
CA ARG A 20 34.48 -21.69 1.64
C ARG A 20 33.55 -20.60 2.10
N VAL A 21 33.47 -19.48 1.37
CA VAL A 21 32.57 -18.38 1.65
C VAL A 21 31.09 -18.79 1.45
N ILE A 22 30.79 -19.46 0.32
CA ILE A 22 29.44 -19.99 0.04
C ILE A 22 29.01 -20.93 1.16
N LYS A 23 29.85 -21.87 1.55
CA LYS A 23 29.62 -22.80 2.66
C LYS A 23 29.34 -22.10 3.98
N ALA A 24 30.10 -21.05 4.30
CA ALA A 24 29.89 -20.26 5.52
C ALA A 24 28.52 -19.59 5.53
N VAL A 25 28.10 -19.00 4.42
CA VAL A 25 26.77 -18.37 4.27
C VAL A 25 25.65 -19.40 4.45
N ILE A 26 25.71 -20.53 3.75
CA ILE A 26 24.68 -21.58 3.82
C ILE A 26 24.56 -22.12 5.24
N ARG A 27 25.69 -22.44 5.90
CA ARG A 27 25.70 -23.01 7.25
C ARG A 27 25.21 -22.01 8.31
N SER A 28 25.56 -20.74 8.18
CA SER A 28 25.10 -19.70 9.12
C SER A 28 23.58 -19.58 9.18
N GLN A 29 22.88 -19.88 8.07
CA GLN A 29 21.44 -19.74 7.97
C GLN A 29 20.64 -21.00 8.37
N ARG A 30 21.30 -22.15 8.56
CA ARG A 30 20.62 -23.42 8.93
C ARG A 30 19.42 -23.71 8.04
N VAL A 31 19.65 -23.76 6.74
CA VAL A 31 18.60 -23.91 5.74
C VAL A 31 18.17 -25.38 5.57
N ASP A 32 16.91 -25.60 5.25
CA ASP A 32 16.34 -26.89 4.89
C ASP A 32 16.62 -27.25 3.43
N LEU A 33 16.70 -26.20 2.56
CA LEU A 33 17.00 -26.34 1.14
C LEU A 33 17.86 -25.17 0.66
N PHE A 34 18.84 -25.44 -0.19
CA PHE A 34 19.54 -24.41 -0.92
C PHE A 34 19.63 -24.72 -2.42
N CYS A 35 19.54 -23.67 -3.21
CA CYS A 35 19.67 -23.73 -4.65
C CYS A 35 20.77 -22.76 -5.10
N ILE A 36 21.79 -23.28 -5.78
CA ILE A 36 22.91 -22.50 -6.32
C ILE A 36 22.81 -22.50 -7.84
N GLN A 37 22.82 -21.33 -8.44
CA GLN A 37 22.82 -21.15 -9.88
C GLN A 37 24.20 -20.69 -10.36
N GLU A 38 24.46 -20.93 -11.67
CA GLU A 38 25.72 -20.60 -12.34
C GLU A 38 26.93 -21.21 -11.63
N THR A 39 26.83 -22.51 -11.32
CA THR A 39 27.91 -23.24 -10.63
C THR A 39 29.19 -23.35 -11.45
N LYS A 40 29.06 -23.43 -12.77
CA LYS A 40 30.14 -23.64 -13.78
C LYS A 40 30.92 -24.94 -13.63
N PHE A 41 30.29 -25.94 -13.01
CA PHE A 41 30.84 -27.29 -12.98
C PHE A 41 30.28 -28.13 -14.14
N GLN A 42 31.16 -28.75 -14.93
CA GLN A 42 30.80 -29.70 -16.00
C GLN A 42 30.34 -31.04 -15.43
N THR A 43 30.78 -31.39 -14.23
CA THR A 43 30.34 -32.57 -13.49
C THR A 43 30.45 -32.32 -12.00
N LEU A 44 29.35 -32.55 -11.29
CA LEU A 44 29.29 -32.40 -9.84
C LEU A 44 29.58 -33.70 -9.14
N SER A 45 30.58 -33.70 -8.27
CA SER A 45 30.90 -34.84 -7.37
C SER A 45 30.42 -34.57 -5.95
N GLU A 46 30.21 -35.62 -5.19
CA GLU A 46 29.81 -35.51 -3.78
C GLU A 46 30.77 -34.64 -2.97
N GLY A 47 32.10 -34.76 -3.19
CA GLY A 47 33.12 -33.92 -2.55
C GLY A 47 32.95 -32.44 -2.86
N LEU A 48 32.62 -32.08 -4.11
CA LEU A 48 32.35 -30.70 -4.51
C LEU A 48 31.07 -30.15 -3.84
N VAL A 49 30.00 -30.93 -3.82
CA VAL A 49 28.73 -30.53 -3.19
C VAL A 49 28.92 -30.33 -1.67
N ARG A 50 29.70 -31.20 -1.01
CA ARG A 50 30.07 -31.02 0.40
C ARG A 50 30.91 -29.76 0.64
N SER A 51 31.75 -29.39 -0.30
CA SER A 51 32.52 -28.15 -0.22
C SER A 51 31.68 -26.88 -0.32
N LEU A 52 30.44 -26.96 -0.92
CA LEU A 52 29.50 -25.88 -1.04
C LEU A 52 28.52 -25.74 0.15
N GLY A 53 28.49 -26.66 1.08
CA GLY A 53 27.68 -26.52 2.28
C GLY A 53 26.79 -27.70 2.61
N SER A 54 26.68 -28.70 1.73
CA SER A 54 26.00 -29.96 2.00
C SER A 54 26.54 -30.63 3.27
N GLY A 55 25.66 -31.14 4.12
CA GLY A 55 25.96 -31.80 5.34
C GLY A 55 25.87 -33.34 5.20
N ARG A 56 26.14 -34.07 6.30
CA ARG A 56 26.01 -35.54 6.37
C ARG A 56 24.58 -36.03 6.04
N TRP A 57 23.57 -35.19 6.33
CA TRP A 57 22.16 -35.54 6.18
C TRP A 57 21.53 -34.93 4.89
N SER A 58 22.36 -34.35 4.03
CA SER A 58 21.84 -33.71 2.79
C SER A 58 21.85 -34.68 1.63
N ASN A 59 20.89 -34.46 0.72
CA ASN A 59 20.89 -35.04 -0.62
C ASN A 59 20.83 -33.92 -1.66
N TRP A 60 21.04 -34.23 -2.92
CA TRP A 60 21.13 -33.20 -3.97
C TRP A 60 20.76 -33.76 -5.35
N VAL A 61 20.39 -32.83 -6.24
CA VAL A 61 20.23 -33.05 -7.67
C VAL A 61 20.84 -31.84 -8.39
N ALA A 62 21.37 -32.03 -9.57
CA ALA A 62 22.01 -30.95 -10.30
C ALA A 62 21.77 -31.03 -11.81
N LEU A 63 21.84 -29.86 -12.43
CA LEU A 63 22.01 -29.69 -13.87
C LEU A 63 23.45 -29.22 -14.09
N ASP A 64 24.24 -29.97 -14.84
CA ASP A 64 25.63 -29.65 -15.12
C ASP A 64 25.76 -28.45 -16.06
N ALA A 65 26.89 -27.74 -15.97
CA ALA A 65 27.13 -26.58 -16.81
C ALA A 65 27.50 -26.99 -18.25
N LEU A 66 26.96 -26.31 -19.23
CA LEU A 66 27.36 -26.46 -20.65
C LEU A 66 28.56 -25.54 -20.96
N GLY A 67 29.75 -26.10 -21.05
CA GLY A 67 30.99 -25.36 -21.23
C GLY A 67 31.34 -24.50 -20.02
N SER A 68 31.43 -23.18 -20.21
CA SER A 68 31.83 -22.21 -19.18
C SER A 68 30.62 -21.48 -18.54
N ALA A 69 29.38 -21.85 -18.89
CA ALA A 69 28.17 -21.17 -18.47
C ALA A 69 27.15 -22.12 -17.86
N GLY A 70 26.31 -21.63 -16.95
CA GLY A 70 25.21 -22.35 -16.36
C GLY A 70 25.57 -23.24 -15.19
N GLY A 71 24.75 -24.26 -14.98
CA GLY A 71 24.81 -25.20 -13.87
C GLY A 71 23.92 -24.77 -12.71
N ILE A 72 23.08 -25.70 -12.25
CA ILE A 72 22.15 -25.55 -11.11
C ILE A 72 22.41 -26.69 -10.15
N LEU A 73 22.50 -26.38 -8.87
CA LEU A 73 22.57 -27.38 -7.80
C LEU A 73 21.44 -27.12 -6.80
N VAL A 74 20.58 -28.11 -6.59
CA VAL A 74 19.54 -28.12 -5.55
C VAL A 74 19.94 -29.14 -4.49
N CYS A 75 19.99 -28.72 -3.23
CA CYS A 75 20.42 -29.53 -2.12
C CYS A 75 19.47 -29.34 -0.93
N TRP A 76 19.07 -30.43 -0.28
CA TRP A 76 18.11 -30.41 0.84
C TRP A 76 18.55 -31.29 2.02
N ASP A 77 18.00 -30.98 3.20
CA ASP A 77 18.20 -31.77 4.41
C ASP A 77 17.15 -32.89 4.49
N LYS A 78 17.57 -34.15 4.47
CA LYS A 78 16.70 -35.34 4.57
C LYS A 78 15.88 -35.43 5.85
N ARG A 79 16.26 -34.70 6.89
CA ARG A 79 15.51 -34.64 8.14
C ARG A 79 14.29 -33.74 8.06
N SER A 80 14.27 -32.79 7.12
CA SER A 80 13.18 -31.85 6.90
C SER A 80 12.35 -32.20 5.67
N LEU A 81 13.03 -32.67 4.59
CA LEU A 81 12.42 -32.86 3.26
C LEU A 81 12.80 -34.23 2.69
N GLU A 82 11.78 -34.97 2.25
CA GLU A 82 11.91 -36.19 1.49
C GLU A 82 11.62 -35.88 0.02
N VAL A 83 12.52 -36.26 -0.90
CA VAL A 83 12.26 -36.13 -2.34
C VAL A 83 11.48 -37.34 -2.83
N MET A 84 10.38 -37.08 -3.55
CA MET A 84 9.54 -38.10 -4.15
C MET A 84 9.93 -38.35 -5.60
N GLU A 85 10.05 -37.24 -6.36
CA GLU A 85 10.32 -37.26 -7.81
C GLU A 85 11.24 -36.08 -8.16
N THR A 86 11.99 -36.21 -9.24
CA THR A 86 12.86 -35.13 -9.75
C THR A 86 12.78 -35.05 -11.25
N GLU A 87 12.74 -33.84 -11.80
CA GLU A 87 12.78 -33.57 -13.23
C GLU A 87 13.88 -32.54 -13.52
N VAL A 88 14.72 -32.82 -14.51
CA VAL A 88 15.82 -31.95 -14.93
C VAL A 88 15.58 -31.48 -16.34
N GLY A 89 15.16 -30.22 -16.47
CA GLY A 89 14.97 -29.52 -17.75
C GLY A 89 16.27 -28.92 -18.29
N ARG A 90 16.14 -28.20 -19.39
CA ARG A 90 17.29 -27.53 -20.05
C ARG A 90 17.84 -26.36 -19.22
N PHE A 91 16.97 -25.63 -18.51
CA PHE A 91 17.29 -24.45 -17.71
C PHE A 91 16.74 -24.51 -16.29
N SER A 92 16.25 -25.66 -15.89
CA SER A 92 15.57 -25.84 -14.62
C SER A 92 15.88 -27.19 -13.97
N VAL A 93 15.78 -27.24 -12.64
CA VAL A 93 15.81 -28.46 -11.84
C VAL A 93 14.61 -28.43 -10.92
N SER A 94 13.73 -29.42 -11.03
CA SER A 94 12.50 -29.52 -10.26
C SER A 94 12.54 -30.75 -9.34
N CYS A 95 12.08 -30.56 -8.12
CA CYS A 95 11.96 -31.62 -7.12
C CYS A 95 10.57 -31.57 -6.51
N ARG A 96 9.89 -32.72 -6.50
CA ARG A 96 8.67 -32.90 -5.72
C ARG A 96 9.04 -33.39 -4.33
N PHE A 97 8.80 -32.57 -3.33
CA PHE A 97 9.13 -32.86 -1.94
C PHE A 97 7.92 -33.23 -1.12
N ARG A 98 8.16 -34.04 -0.07
CA ARG A 98 7.25 -34.25 1.05
C ARG A 98 7.92 -33.73 2.32
N ASN A 99 7.21 -32.90 3.11
CA ASN A 99 7.67 -32.51 4.42
C ASN A 99 7.70 -33.69 5.38
N VAL A 100 8.82 -33.93 6.06
CA VAL A 100 8.92 -35.02 7.04
C VAL A 100 8.05 -34.77 8.27
N GLU A 101 7.85 -33.49 8.67
CA GLU A 101 7.10 -33.09 9.88
C GLU A 101 5.57 -33.28 9.73
N ASP A 102 4.98 -32.94 8.59
CA ASP A 102 3.53 -32.87 8.41
C ASP A 102 3.01 -33.68 7.20
N GLY A 103 3.90 -34.34 6.44
CA GLY A 103 3.57 -35.17 5.28
C GLY A 103 3.07 -34.44 4.05
N MET A 104 3.02 -33.10 4.07
CA MET A 104 2.52 -32.30 2.95
C MET A 104 3.49 -32.30 1.77
N SER A 105 2.97 -32.49 0.55
CA SER A 105 3.76 -32.49 -0.69
C SER A 105 3.74 -31.14 -1.36
N TRP A 106 4.85 -30.77 -2.02
CA TRP A 106 5.00 -29.54 -2.78
C TRP A 106 6.18 -29.62 -3.75
N ILE A 107 6.22 -28.71 -4.73
CA ILE A 107 7.23 -28.69 -5.77
C ILE A 107 8.19 -27.51 -5.54
N PHE A 108 9.49 -27.78 -5.71
CA PHE A 108 10.52 -26.77 -5.82
C PHE A 108 11.16 -26.82 -7.20
N THR A 109 11.25 -25.68 -7.89
CA THR A 109 11.98 -25.56 -9.16
C THR A 109 13.05 -24.50 -9.06
N GLY A 110 14.31 -24.88 -9.23
CA GLY A 110 15.45 -23.98 -9.39
C GLY A 110 15.67 -23.62 -10.85
N VAL A 111 15.78 -22.35 -11.19
CA VAL A 111 15.93 -21.83 -12.56
C VAL A 111 17.21 -21.02 -12.72
N TYR A 112 17.87 -21.15 -13.88
CA TYR A 112 18.87 -20.22 -14.37
C TYR A 112 18.48 -19.79 -15.80
N GLY A 113 17.91 -18.60 -15.91
CA GLY A 113 17.31 -18.06 -17.13
C GLY A 113 18.31 -17.74 -18.21
N PRO A 114 18.05 -18.12 -19.47
CA PRO A 114 18.89 -17.82 -20.61
C PRO A 114 18.75 -16.39 -21.11
N PHE A 115 19.73 -15.95 -21.92
CA PHE A 115 19.78 -14.58 -22.48
C PHE A 115 19.12 -14.47 -23.84
N SER A 116 19.12 -15.54 -24.67
CA SER A 116 18.48 -15.53 -25.99
C SER A 116 16.95 -15.56 -25.87
N LYS A 117 16.25 -15.11 -26.90
CA LYS A 117 14.79 -15.14 -26.92
C LYS A 117 14.29 -16.58 -27.07
N GLU A 118 14.89 -17.31 -27.96
CA GLU A 118 14.54 -18.69 -28.31
C GLU A 118 14.69 -19.62 -27.10
N ASP A 119 15.81 -19.51 -26.40
CA ASP A 119 16.02 -20.29 -25.16
C ASP A 119 15.08 -19.89 -24.03
N ARG A 120 14.69 -18.59 -23.95
CA ARG A 120 13.67 -18.18 -22.99
C ARG A 120 12.29 -18.78 -23.30
N ASP A 121 11.92 -18.81 -24.57
CA ASP A 121 10.66 -19.42 -24.97
C ASP A 121 10.65 -20.92 -24.60
N CYS A 122 11.77 -21.64 -24.79
CA CYS A 122 11.94 -23.02 -24.31
C CYS A 122 11.83 -23.12 -22.77
N LEU A 123 12.42 -22.20 -22.03
CA LEU A 123 12.28 -22.19 -20.56
C LEU A 123 10.81 -22.01 -20.14
N TRP A 124 10.05 -21.17 -20.85
CA TRP A 124 8.63 -20.96 -20.53
C TRP A 124 7.80 -22.22 -20.82
N GLU A 125 8.11 -22.92 -21.89
CA GLU A 125 7.51 -24.24 -22.23
C GLU A 125 7.86 -25.30 -21.17
N ASP A 126 9.13 -25.39 -20.75
CA ASP A 126 9.56 -26.30 -19.68
C ASP A 126 8.78 -26.05 -18.38
N LEU A 127 8.61 -24.78 -17.99
CA LEU A 127 7.85 -24.44 -16.78
C LEU A 127 6.35 -24.79 -16.91
N GLY A 128 5.78 -24.62 -18.10
CA GLY A 128 4.42 -25.05 -18.39
C GLY A 128 4.28 -26.57 -18.29
N ALA A 129 5.27 -27.33 -18.79
CA ALA A 129 5.30 -28.79 -18.72
C ALA A 129 5.41 -29.28 -17.25
N ILE A 130 6.25 -28.65 -16.42
CA ILE A 130 6.36 -28.97 -14.99
C ILE A 130 5.02 -28.73 -14.28
N ARG A 131 4.32 -27.65 -14.61
CA ARG A 131 2.98 -27.37 -14.06
C ARG A 131 1.94 -28.39 -14.47
N GLY A 132 2.03 -28.93 -15.70
CA GLY A 132 1.18 -30.01 -16.17
C GLY A 132 1.55 -31.39 -15.61
N LEU A 133 2.83 -31.60 -15.21
CA LEU A 133 3.28 -32.86 -14.66
C LEU A 133 2.82 -33.04 -13.21
N TRP A 134 2.84 -31.96 -12.40
CA TRP A 134 2.49 -31.98 -10.99
C TRP A 134 1.56 -30.80 -10.63
N GLU A 135 0.43 -31.11 -10.02
CA GLU A 135 -0.54 -30.10 -9.56
C GLU A 135 -0.27 -29.57 -8.14
N ASP A 136 0.75 -30.13 -7.47
CA ASP A 136 1.10 -29.79 -6.09
C ASP A 136 1.43 -28.27 -5.93
N PRO A 137 1.34 -27.73 -4.70
CA PRO A 137 1.80 -26.38 -4.38
C PRO A 137 3.23 -26.13 -4.84
N TRP A 138 3.48 -25.04 -5.56
CA TRP A 138 4.74 -24.84 -6.27
C TRP A 138 5.50 -23.61 -5.80
N CYS A 139 6.82 -23.78 -5.58
CA CYS A 139 7.80 -22.74 -5.30
C CYS A 139 8.86 -22.73 -6.40
N LEU A 140 8.78 -21.78 -7.28
CA LEU A 140 9.73 -21.54 -8.37
C LEU A 140 10.74 -20.49 -7.96
N ARG A 141 12.02 -20.74 -8.17
CA ARG A 141 13.09 -19.85 -7.73
C ARG A 141 14.27 -19.85 -8.68
N GLY A 142 14.84 -18.67 -8.92
CA GLY A 142 16.09 -18.57 -9.66
C GLY A 142 16.45 -17.17 -10.09
N ASP A 143 17.52 -17.09 -10.86
CA ASP A 143 17.88 -15.95 -11.67
C ASP A 143 17.22 -16.11 -13.05
N PHE A 144 16.26 -15.26 -13.35
CA PHE A 144 15.50 -15.31 -14.60
C PHE A 144 16.17 -14.51 -15.73
N ASN A 145 17.21 -13.75 -15.43
CA ASN A 145 17.89 -12.82 -16.36
C ASN A 145 16.93 -11.85 -17.08
N VAL A 146 15.75 -11.63 -16.50
CA VAL A 146 14.71 -10.71 -16.97
C VAL A 146 13.99 -10.07 -15.79
N ILE A 147 13.59 -8.81 -15.93
CA ILE A 147 12.82 -8.05 -14.93
C ILE A 147 11.33 -8.03 -15.28
N LEU A 148 10.48 -7.93 -14.28
CA LEU A 148 9.03 -7.81 -14.46
C LEU A 148 8.58 -6.37 -14.74
N SER A 149 9.31 -5.38 -14.21
CA SER A 149 8.93 -3.99 -14.34
C SER A 149 10.15 -3.07 -14.53
N GLN A 150 9.94 -1.91 -15.17
CA GLN A 150 11.00 -0.92 -15.37
C GLN A 150 11.62 -0.39 -14.08
N ARG A 151 10.87 -0.40 -12.98
CA ARG A 151 11.33 0.05 -11.66
C ARG A 151 12.32 -0.91 -10.99
N GLU A 152 12.52 -2.08 -11.57
CA GLU A 152 13.42 -3.11 -11.06
C GLU A 152 14.84 -3.02 -11.62
N ARG A 153 15.20 -1.91 -12.30
CA ARG A 153 16.55 -1.64 -12.80
C ARG A 153 16.94 -0.16 -12.64
N SER A 154 18.25 0.09 -12.60
CA SER A 154 18.81 1.44 -12.42
C SER A 154 18.55 2.37 -13.59
N ARG A 155 18.59 1.87 -14.83
CA ARG A 155 18.33 2.65 -16.04
C ARG A 155 16.92 2.41 -16.51
N GLN A 156 16.08 3.42 -16.46
CA GLN A 156 14.76 3.37 -17.06
C GLN A 156 14.92 3.27 -18.61
N GLY A 157 14.12 2.43 -19.23
CA GLY A 157 14.10 2.19 -20.68
C GLY A 157 12.71 1.69 -21.09
N ARG A 158 12.54 1.34 -22.36
CA ARG A 158 11.27 0.80 -22.88
C ARG A 158 10.96 -0.58 -22.30
N LEU A 159 9.66 -0.91 -22.20
CA LEU A 159 9.19 -2.26 -21.93
C LEU A 159 9.64 -3.19 -23.07
N SER A 160 10.51 -4.13 -22.75
CA SER A 160 11.00 -5.09 -23.73
C SER A 160 10.00 -6.22 -23.96
N GLY A 161 10.07 -6.89 -25.11
CA GLY A 161 9.28 -8.11 -25.38
C GLY A 161 9.51 -9.18 -24.32
N ALA A 162 10.76 -9.36 -23.87
CA ALA A 162 11.11 -10.29 -22.80
C ALA A 162 10.38 -10.00 -21.47
N MET A 163 10.24 -8.72 -21.10
CA MET A 163 9.50 -8.34 -19.88
C MET A 163 8.00 -8.66 -20.01
N ARG A 164 7.41 -8.45 -21.19
CA ARG A 164 6.01 -8.77 -21.45
C ARG A 164 5.76 -10.27 -21.41
N SER A 165 6.63 -11.04 -22.08
CA SER A 165 6.57 -12.50 -22.08
C SER A 165 6.70 -13.08 -20.66
N PHE A 166 7.68 -12.60 -19.89
CA PHE A 166 7.87 -13.06 -18.51
C PHE A 166 6.66 -12.72 -17.60
N ALA A 167 6.10 -11.52 -17.73
CA ALA A 167 4.92 -11.15 -16.98
C ALA A 167 3.70 -12.01 -17.38
N GLN A 168 3.57 -12.35 -18.67
CA GLN A 168 2.52 -13.22 -19.16
C GLN A 168 2.63 -14.63 -18.56
N ILE A 169 3.83 -15.23 -18.57
CA ILE A 169 4.09 -16.55 -17.97
C ILE A 169 3.79 -16.57 -16.48
N VAL A 170 4.18 -15.52 -15.74
CA VAL A 170 3.86 -15.41 -14.31
C VAL A 170 2.35 -15.37 -14.08
N ASP A 171 1.60 -14.73 -14.99
CA ASP A 171 0.15 -14.67 -14.91
C ASP A 171 -0.49 -16.01 -15.35
N ASP A 172 -0.04 -16.62 -16.44
CA ASP A 172 -0.58 -17.90 -16.99
C ASP A 172 -0.36 -19.08 -16.02
N LEU A 173 0.78 -19.11 -15.33
CA LEU A 173 1.09 -20.14 -14.33
C LEU A 173 0.58 -19.80 -12.92
N GLU A 174 -0.22 -18.74 -12.78
CA GLU A 174 -0.77 -18.25 -11.50
C GLU A 174 0.27 -18.04 -10.40
N LEU A 175 1.46 -17.58 -10.76
CA LEU A 175 2.57 -17.38 -9.84
C LEU A 175 2.48 -16.00 -9.17
N ILE A 176 2.88 -15.96 -7.91
CA ILE A 176 2.90 -14.76 -7.08
C ILE A 176 4.36 -14.40 -6.81
N ASP A 177 4.79 -13.21 -7.25
CA ASP A 177 6.10 -12.66 -6.90
C ASP A 177 6.10 -12.18 -5.46
N LEU A 178 6.98 -12.74 -4.63
CA LEU A 178 7.06 -12.38 -3.23
C LEU A 178 7.75 -11.04 -3.03
N PRO A 179 7.23 -10.16 -2.16
CA PRO A 179 7.91 -8.93 -1.80
C PRO A 179 9.24 -9.22 -1.12
N MET A 180 10.29 -8.50 -1.51
CA MET A 180 11.63 -8.67 -0.97
C MET A 180 11.91 -7.63 0.11
N GLN A 181 12.44 -8.08 1.23
CA GLN A 181 13.00 -7.23 2.29
C GLN A 181 14.52 -7.11 2.10
N GLY A 182 15.12 -6.01 2.52
CA GLY A 182 16.57 -5.84 2.46
C GLY A 182 17.09 -5.20 1.18
N GLY A 183 16.22 -4.64 0.35
CA GLY A 183 16.58 -3.88 -0.84
C GLY A 183 15.75 -4.26 -2.07
N ILE A 184 15.86 -3.46 -3.12
CA ILE A 184 15.06 -3.60 -4.35
C ILE A 184 15.75 -4.41 -5.44
N ALA A 185 17.07 -4.54 -5.38
CA ALA A 185 17.88 -5.19 -6.41
C ALA A 185 18.49 -6.49 -5.91
N THR A 186 18.60 -7.49 -6.78
CA THR A 186 19.26 -8.77 -6.51
C THR A 186 20.60 -8.91 -7.21
N TRP A 187 20.83 -8.11 -8.23
CA TRP A 187 22.07 -8.00 -8.98
C TRP A 187 22.59 -6.56 -8.99
N ASN A 188 23.90 -6.43 -8.90
CA ASN A 188 24.56 -5.12 -8.99
C ASN A 188 25.90 -5.30 -9.71
N GLY A 189 26.04 -4.67 -10.86
CA GLY A 189 27.18 -4.81 -11.76
C GLY A 189 27.34 -3.61 -12.67
N GLY A 190 28.00 -3.82 -13.84
CA GLY A 190 28.36 -2.77 -14.77
C GLY A 190 29.68 -2.09 -14.41
N ARG A 191 30.13 -1.10 -15.20
CA ARG A 191 31.32 -0.31 -14.89
C ARG A 191 31.08 0.43 -13.56
N ASN A 192 31.96 0.23 -12.59
CA ASN A 192 31.93 0.83 -11.25
C ASN A 192 30.66 0.49 -10.41
N ASN A 193 30.04 -0.67 -10.59
CA ASN A 193 28.82 -1.10 -9.88
C ASN A 193 27.64 -0.11 -9.96
N GLN A 194 27.53 0.66 -11.02
CA GLN A 194 26.49 1.68 -11.19
C GLN A 194 25.16 1.13 -11.72
N SER A 195 25.14 -0.11 -12.21
CA SER A 195 23.93 -0.75 -12.73
C SER A 195 23.40 -1.78 -11.74
N TRP A 196 22.09 -1.75 -11.48
CA TRP A 196 21.40 -2.72 -10.64
C TRP A 196 20.09 -3.20 -11.27
N ALA A 197 19.73 -4.44 -10.97
CA ALA A 197 18.47 -5.04 -11.41
C ALA A 197 17.96 -6.08 -10.40
N ARG A 198 16.67 -6.37 -10.47
CA ARG A 198 16.03 -7.50 -9.74
C ARG A 198 15.82 -8.66 -10.69
N LEU A 199 16.82 -9.51 -10.83
CA LEU A 199 16.83 -10.67 -11.73
C LEU A 199 16.41 -11.96 -11.01
N ASP A 200 16.77 -12.07 -9.73
CA ASP A 200 16.48 -13.21 -8.89
C ASP A 200 15.19 -13.00 -8.09
N ARG A 201 14.34 -14.01 -8.04
CA ARG A 201 13.07 -13.93 -7.28
C ARG A 201 12.53 -15.30 -6.89
N PHE A 202 11.70 -15.33 -5.84
CA PHE A 202 10.82 -16.45 -5.55
C PHE A 202 9.43 -16.15 -6.10
N LEU A 203 8.95 -17.05 -6.95
CA LEU A 203 7.60 -17.07 -7.46
C LEU A 203 6.91 -18.30 -6.89
N VAL A 204 5.70 -18.17 -6.36
CA VAL A 204 5.02 -19.25 -5.66
C VAL A 204 3.55 -19.30 -6.05
N THR A 205 2.94 -20.49 -6.04
CA THR A 205 1.50 -20.63 -6.16
C THR A 205 0.80 -20.24 -4.85
N GLN A 206 -0.47 -19.94 -4.93
CA GLN A 206 -1.25 -19.59 -3.73
C GLN A 206 -1.32 -20.75 -2.74
N GLN A 207 -1.51 -21.97 -3.22
CA GLN A 207 -1.57 -23.17 -2.38
C GLN A 207 -0.27 -23.32 -1.56
N TRP A 208 0.88 -22.98 -2.16
CA TRP A 208 2.16 -23.01 -1.44
C TRP A 208 2.21 -21.95 -0.32
N LEU A 209 1.66 -20.76 -0.55
CA LEU A 209 1.56 -19.72 0.48
C LEU A 209 0.59 -20.06 1.61
N ASP A 210 -0.44 -20.81 1.30
CA ASP A 210 -1.41 -21.29 2.30
C ASP A 210 -0.79 -22.41 3.17
N MET A 211 0.07 -23.24 2.59
CA MET A 211 0.83 -24.26 3.28
C MET A 211 1.89 -23.68 4.23
N PHE A 212 2.61 -22.67 3.78
CA PHE A 212 3.70 -22.03 4.53
C PHE A 212 3.32 -20.63 4.97
N CYS A 213 2.58 -20.52 6.08
CA CYS A 213 2.14 -19.23 6.59
C CYS A 213 3.29 -18.32 7.06
N GLY A 214 3.15 -17.01 6.82
CA GLY A 214 4.10 -16.00 7.32
C GLY A 214 5.46 -16.01 6.63
N VAL A 215 5.49 -16.34 5.35
CA VAL A 215 6.70 -16.37 4.51
C VAL A 215 7.23 -14.97 4.30
N ALA A 216 8.53 -14.78 4.51
CA ALA A 216 9.27 -13.56 4.19
C ALA A 216 10.48 -13.87 3.29
N GLN A 217 10.65 -13.07 2.23
CA GLN A 217 11.82 -13.12 1.34
C GLN A 217 12.78 -12.00 1.70
N CYS A 218 14.02 -12.35 2.05
CA CYS A 218 15.04 -11.41 2.51
C CYS A 218 16.28 -11.46 1.64
N ARG A 219 16.75 -10.29 1.16
CA ARG A 219 18.06 -10.15 0.53
C ARG A 219 19.14 -10.17 1.63
N MET A 220 20.19 -10.94 1.41
CA MET A 220 21.36 -11.01 2.30
C MET A 220 22.53 -10.19 1.75
N HIS A 221 23.60 -10.03 2.53
CA HIS A 221 24.83 -9.44 2.02
C HIS A 221 25.50 -10.35 0.97
N ARG A 222 26.14 -9.75 -0.03
CA ARG A 222 26.85 -10.47 -1.10
C ARG A 222 28.36 -10.50 -0.85
N PRO A 223 28.91 -11.58 -0.31
CA PRO A 223 30.34 -11.60 0.00
C PRO A 223 31.25 -11.92 -1.19
N THR A 224 30.74 -12.50 -2.28
CA THR A 224 31.60 -13.05 -3.33
C THR A 224 31.02 -13.05 -4.76
N SER A 225 29.76 -12.68 -4.98
CA SER A 225 29.09 -12.63 -6.28
C SER A 225 28.59 -11.23 -6.57
N ASP A 226 28.29 -10.90 -7.83
CA ASP A 226 27.53 -9.70 -8.19
C ASP A 226 26.02 -9.88 -7.93
N HIS A 227 25.56 -11.11 -7.69
CA HIS A 227 24.21 -11.40 -7.17
C HIS A 227 24.20 -11.54 -5.64
N PHE A 228 23.09 -11.10 -5.05
CA PHE A 228 22.83 -11.23 -3.63
C PHE A 228 22.19 -12.59 -3.31
N PRO A 229 22.62 -13.29 -2.26
CA PRO A 229 21.88 -14.45 -1.78
C PRO A 229 20.51 -14.01 -1.29
N ILE A 230 19.48 -14.81 -1.57
CA ILE A 230 18.12 -14.54 -1.11
C ILE A 230 17.66 -15.69 -0.23
N LEU A 231 17.24 -15.34 0.98
CA LEU A 231 16.73 -16.24 1.98
C LEU A 231 15.21 -16.14 2.04
N LEU A 232 14.53 -17.26 1.87
CA LEU A 232 13.11 -17.42 2.13
C LEU A 232 12.93 -18.07 3.49
N MET A 233 12.14 -17.45 4.37
CA MET A 233 11.84 -17.96 5.71
C MET A 233 10.34 -18.11 5.88
N GLY A 234 9.87 -19.32 6.21
CA GLY A 234 8.49 -19.59 6.57
C GLY A 234 8.25 -19.67 8.08
N GLY A 235 7.04 -19.39 8.52
CA GLY A 235 6.60 -19.66 9.88
C GLY A 235 6.96 -18.64 10.97
N ARG A 236 7.40 -17.43 10.65
CA ARG A 236 7.58 -16.36 11.65
C ARG A 236 6.31 -15.52 11.77
N ILE A 237 5.42 -15.90 12.68
CA ILE A 237 4.39 -15.01 13.18
C ILE A 237 4.66 -14.78 14.67
N ARG A 238 5.38 -13.71 14.99
CA ARG A 238 5.41 -13.20 16.35
C ARG A 238 4.09 -12.48 16.61
N ARG A 239 3.28 -13.01 17.52
CA ARG A 239 2.01 -12.44 17.91
C ARG A 239 2.12 -11.91 19.33
N GLY A 240 2.00 -10.60 19.46
CA GLY A 240 1.58 -9.98 20.71
C GLY A 240 0.05 -9.85 20.76
N PRO A 241 -0.53 -9.37 21.89
CA PRO A 241 -1.95 -9.14 22.01
C PRO A 241 -2.41 -8.10 20.98
N THR A 242 -3.29 -8.52 20.07
CA THR A 242 -3.89 -7.64 19.06
C THR A 242 -5.08 -6.89 19.63
N PRO A 243 -5.29 -5.61 19.28
CA PRO A 243 -6.46 -4.86 19.71
C PRO A 243 -7.75 -5.47 19.16
N PHE A 244 -8.84 -5.26 19.89
CA PHE A 244 -10.17 -5.66 19.43
C PHE A 244 -10.48 -4.97 18.09
N ARG A 245 -11.09 -5.73 17.19
CA ARG A 245 -11.65 -5.23 15.93
C ARG A 245 -13.02 -5.83 15.74
N PHE A 246 -13.99 -4.99 15.49
CA PHE A 246 -15.35 -5.42 15.16
C PHE A 246 -15.32 -6.09 13.78
N GLU A 247 -15.92 -7.26 13.67
CA GLU A 247 -16.01 -8.01 12.42
C GLU A 247 -17.40 -7.81 11.80
N ASN A 248 -17.45 -7.23 10.61
CA ASN A 248 -18.71 -6.88 9.95
C ASN A 248 -19.61 -8.09 9.67
N MET A 249 -19.04 -9.30 9.59
CA MET A 249 -19.81 -10.54 9.46
C MET A 249 -20.80 -10.75 10.61
N TRP A 250 -20.51 -10.26 11.81
CA TRP A 250 -21.43 -10.40 12.96
C TRP A 250 -22.77 -9.69 12.73
N LEU A 251 -22.78 -8.59 11.94
CA LEU A 251 -24.00 -7.88 11.56
C LEU A 251 -24.93 -8.71 10.65
N LYS A 252 -24.44 -9.80 10.08
CA LYS A 252 -25.23 -10.74 9.26
C LYS A 252 -25.71 -11.96 10.04
N VAL A 253 -25.41 -12.02 11.34
CA VAL A 253 -25.89 -13.09 12.22
C VAL A 253 -27.26 -12.73 12.73
N ASP A 254 -28.24 -13.63 12.55
CA ASP A 254 -29.61 -13.41 12.97
C ASP A 254 -29.71 -13.11 14.48
N GLY A 255 -30.45 -12.07 14.83
CA GLY A 255 -30.65 -11.62 16.20
C GLY A 255 -29.46 -10.89 16.84
N PHE A 256 -28.31 -10.79 16.19
CA PHE A 256 -27.13 -10.13 16.77
C PHE A 256 -27.35 -8.62 16.96
N ILE A 257 -28.04 -7.94 16.04
CA ILE A 257 -28.34 -6.50 16.14
C ILE A 257 -29.28 -6.25 17.35
N ASP A 258 -30.25 -7.12 17.58
CA ASP A 258 -31.14 -7.00 18.74
C ASP A 258 -30.39 -7.26 20.06
N LEU A 259 -29.44 -8.17 20.05
CA LEU A 259 -28.55 -8.41 21.18
C LEU A 259 -27.68 -7.18 21.48
N LEU A 260 -27.12 -6.56 20.45
CA LEU A 260 -26.35 -5.29 20.56
C LEU A 260 -27.24 -4.18 21.14
N ARG A 261 -28.47 -4.04 20.66
CA ARG A 261 -29.46 -3.07 21.16
C ARG A 261 -29.74 -3.30 22.64
N GLY A 262 -29.99 -4.54 23.03
CA GLY A 262 -30.24 -4.89 24.43
C GLY A 262 -29.07 -4.58 25.34
N TRP A 263 -27.85 -4.91 24.92
CA TRP A 263 -26.63 -4.54 25.68
C TRP A 263 -26.43 -3.03 25.74
N TRP A 264 -26.66 -2.31 24.67
CA TRP A 264 -26.49 -0.86 24.62
C TRP A 264 -27.43 -0.13 25.54
N GLN A 265 -28.70 -0.51 25.53
CA GLN A 265 -29.74 0.07 26.37
C GLN A 265 -29.58 -0.30 27.85
N GLY A 266 -29.11 -1.51 28.15
CA GLY A 266 -28.88 -1.99 29.52
C GLY A 266 -27.65 -1.38 30.23
N ILE A 267 -26.82 -0.56 29.54
CA ILE A 267 -25.65 0.08 30.16
C ILE A 267 -26.07 1.45 30.70
N GLU A 268 -26.24 1.58 32.00
CA GLU A 268 -26.49 2.86 32.66
C GLU A 268 -25.18 3.47 33.16
N VAL A 269 -24.88 4.69 32.75
CA VAL A 269 -23.68 5.46 33.18
C VAL A 269 -24.04 6.91 33.37
N ARG A 270 -23.52 7.50 34.45
CA ARG A 270 -23.67 8.94 34.77
C ARG A 270 -22.46 9.74 34.22
N GLY A 271 -22.67 11.01 33.93
CA GLY A 271 -21.64 11.91 33.46
C GLY A 271 -21.86 12.52 32.07
N ARG A 272 -20.86 13.20 31.52
CA ARG A 272 -20.94 13.80 30.19
C ARG A 272 -21.23 12.74 29.12
N VAL A 273 -21.92 13.12 28.06
CA VAL A 273 -22.37 12.21 27.01
C VAL A 273 -21.18 11.48 26.36
N SER A 274 -20.12 12.22 26.01
CA SER A 274 -18.91 11.65 25.41
C SER A 274 -18.21 10.62 26.32
N PHE A 275 -18.25 10.82 27.65
CA PHE A 275 -17.74 9.84 28.60
C PHE A 275 -18.65 8.60 28.67
N ARG A 276 -19.98 8.79 28.69
CA ARG A 276 -20.95 7.70 28.66
C ARG A 276 -20.76 6.82 27.42
N LEU A 277 -20.63 7.44 26.25
CA LEU A 277 -20.35 6.73 24.98
C LEU A 277 -19.03 5.93 25.03
N ALA A 278 -17.95 6.54 25.50
CA ALA A 278 -16.67 5.85 25.64
C ALA A 278 -16.77 4.63 26.58
N TYR A 279 -17.53 4.76 27.68
CA TYR A 279 -17.77 3.65 28.62
C TYR A 279 -18.65 2.56 28.00
N LYS A 280 -19.78 2.94 27.36
CA LYS A 280 -20.67 1.99 26.66
C LYS A 280 -19.91 1.16 25.63
N MET A 281 -19.08 1.80 24.79
CA MET A 281 -18.23 1.10 23.84
C MET A 281 -17.25 0.12 24.50
N LYS A 282 -16.70 0.48 25.68
CA LYS A 282 -15.80 -0.42 26.43
C LYS A 282 -16.53 -1.66 26.92
N VAL A 283 -17.73 -1.50 27.50
CA VAL A 283 -18.55 -2.62 27.98
C VAL A 283 -19.04 -3.47 26.82
N LEU A 284 -19.56 -2.84 25.75
CA LEU A 284 -20.02 -3.53 24.55
C LEU A 284 -18.92 -4.38 23.93
N LYS A 285 -17.71 -3.85 23.85
CA LYS A 285 -16.52 -4.60 23.41
C LYS A 285 -16.27 -5.86 24.25
N HIS A 286 -16.46 -5.78 25.54
CA HIS A 286 -16.35 -6.93 26.43
C HIS A 286 -17.45 -7.97 26.15
N ASN A 287 -18.69 -7.54 26.07
CA ASN A 287 -19.83 -8.42 25.80
C ASN A 287 -19.71 -9.13 24.46
N ILE A 288 -19.30 -8.41 23.39
CA ILE A 288 -19.06 -9.01 22.08
C ILE A 288 -17.94 -10.07 22.15
N LYS A 289 -16.85 -9.83 22.89
CA LYS A 289 -15.78 -10.81 23.03
C LYS A 289 -16.24 -12.07 23.75
N VAL A 290 -17.06 -11.93 24.77
CA VAL A 290 -17.66 -13.07 25.51
C VAL A 290 -18.59 -13.84 24.58
N TRP A 291 -19.53 -13.16 23.93
CA TRP A 291 -20.46 -13.77 22.98
C TRP A 291 -19.74 -14.47 21.83
N ASN A 292 -18.72 -13.85 21.24
CA ASN A 292 -17.96 -14.47 20.16
C ASN A 292 -17.23 -15.74 20.59
N ARG A 293 -16.76 -15.81 21.84
CA ARG A 293 -16.09 -16.98 22.37
C ARG A 293 -17.06 -18.11 22.75
N GLU A 294 -18.21 -17.77 23.34
CA GLU A 294 -19.10 -18.73 24.00
C GLU A 294 -20.30 -19.14 23.14
N VAL A 295 -20.76 -18.24 22.25
CA VAL A 295 -21.98 -18.45 21.43
C VAL A 295 -21.61 -18.61 19.95
N PHE A 296 -20.91 -17.63 19.36
CA PHE A 296 -20.61 -17.65 17.95
C PHE A 296 -19.53 -18.70 17.59
N GLY A 297 -18.49 -18.82 18.40
CA GLY A 297 -17.43 -19.79 18.23
C GLY A 297 -16.44 -19.45 17.09
N ARG A 298 -15.92 -20.51 16.44
CA ARG A 298 -14.96 -20.37 15.34
C ARG A 298 -15.66 -20.58 14.00
N LEU A 299 -15.63 -19.58 13.15
CA LEU A 299 -16.24 -19.58 11.82
C LEU A 299 -15.89 -20.84 11.00
N GLU A 300 -14.62 -21.19 10.92
CA GLU A 300 -14.14 -22.35 10.18
C GLU A 300 -14.67 -23.69 10.73
N VAL A 301 -14.73 -23.82 12.05
CA VAL A 301 -15.28 -25.02 12.72
C VAL A 301 -16.78 -25.15 12.42
N ASN A 302 -17.52 -24.05 12.51
CA ASN A 302 -18.97 -24.06 12.27
C ASN A 302 -19.28 -24.36 10.81
N LYS A 303 -18.53 -23.78 9.86
CA LYS A 303 -18.65 -24.08 8.43
C LYS A 303 -18.39 -25.57 8.14
N ASN A 304 -17.30 -26.12 8.69
CA ASN A 304 -16.95 -27.52 8.48
C ASN A 304 -17.98 -28.48 9.11
N SER A 305 -18.52 -28.13 10.27
CA SER A 305 -19.62 -28.89 10.90
C SER A 305 -20.88 -28.91 10.03
N ALA A 306 -21.25 -27.73 9.46
CA ALA A 306 -22.38 -27.65 8.54
C ALA A 306 -22.15 -28.45 7.24
N LEU A 307 -20.91 -28.44 6.72
CA LEU A 307 -20.53 -29.26 5.57
C LEU A 307 -20.64 -30.74 5.86
N GLN A 308 -20.12 -31.21 6.99
CA GLN A 308 -20.23 -32.62 7.41
C GLN A 308 -21.69 -33.08 7.54
N GLN A 309 -22.58 -32.20 8.07
CA GLN A 309 -24.01 -32.50 8.12
C GLN A 309 -24.61 -32.62 6.73
N LEU A 310 -24.24 -31.77 5.79
CA LEU A 310 -24.70 -31.83 4.41
C LEU A 310 -24.20 -33.12 3.72
N GLU A 311 -22.93 -33.47 3.87
CA GLU A 311 -22.32 -34.70 3.36
C GLU A 311 -23.02 -35.95 3.92
N TYR A 312 -23.37 -35.94 5.21
CA TYR A 312 -24.14 -37.02 5.82
C TYR A 312 -25.51 -37.19 5.15
N TRP A 313 -26.23 -36.11 4.91
CA TRP A 313 -27.54 -36.16 4.25
C TRP A 313 -27.45 -36.55 2.78
N ASP A 314 -26.40 -36.16 2.06
CA ASP A 314 -26.11 -36.58 0.70
C ASP A 314 -25.85 -38.11 0.65
N GLY A 315 -25.10 -38.65 1.61
CA GLY A 315 -24.89 -40.07 1.79
C GLY A 315 -26.19 -40.85 2.03
N VAL A 316 -27.04 -40.36 2.94
CA VAL A 316 -28.36 -41.00 3.24
C VAL A 316 -29.28 -40.97 2.02
N GLU A 317 -29.26 -39.87 1.23
CA GLU A 317 -30.07 -39.75 0.02
C GLU A 317 -29.60 -40.69 -1.10
N SER A 318 -28.28 -40.98 -1.19
CA SER A 318 -27.74 -41.92 -2.15
C SER A 318 -28.12 -43.37 -1.86
N GLU A 319 -28.39 -43.70 -0.58
CA GLU A 319 -28.79 -45.04 -0.16
C GLU A 319 -30.32 -45.30 -0.17
N ARG A 320 -31.09 -44.23 0.07
CA ARG A 320 -32.58 -44.34 0.18
C ARG A 320 -33.25 -42.99 -0.05
N THR A 321 -34.49 -43.01 -0.55
CA THR A 321 -35.31 -41.84 -0.74
C THR A 321 -35.58 -41.17 0.62
N LEU A 322 -35.37 -39.86 0.75
CA LEU A 322 -35.60 -39.09 1.97
C LEU A 322 -37.11 -38.92 2.22
N THR A 323 -37.52 -39.05 3.47
CA THR A 323 -38.85 -38.60 3.92
C THR A 323 -38.91 -37.07 3.94
N LEU A 324 -40.11 -36.49 3.88
CA LEU A 324 -40.31 -35.02 3.92
C LEU A 324 -39.58 -34.35 5.09
N ALA A 325 -39.64 -34.97 6.29
CA ALA A 325 -38.93 -34.43 7.46
C ALA A 325 -37.39 -34.46 7.30
N LYS A 326 -36.83 -35.50 6.66
CA LYS A 326 -35.39 -35.62 6.40
C LYS A 326 -34.96 -34.71 5.28
N ALA A 327 -35.80 -34.53 4.26
CA ALA A 327 -35.54 -33.57 3.19
C ALA A 327 -35.49 -32.13 3.74
N GLU A 328 -36.35 -31.78 4.70
CA GLU A 328 -36.30 -30.48 5.35
C GLU A 328 -35.03 -30.31 6.23
N GLN A 329 -34.58 -31.36 6.94
CA GLN A 329 -33.30 -31.33 7.67
C GLN A 329 -32.11 -31.15 6.76
N LYS A 330 -32.10 -31.83 5.58
CA LYS A 330 -31.08 -31.63 4.56
C LYS A 330 -31.06 -30.18 4.04
N LYS A 331 -32.25 -29.62 3.78
CA LYS A 331 -32.39 -28.22 3.36
C LYS A 331 -31.85 -27.28 4.43
N GLN A 332 -32.19 -27.48 5.70
CA GLN A 332 -31.67 -26.67 6.82
C GLN A 332 -30.13 -26.76 6.92
N ALA A 333 -29.55 -27.96 6.76
CA ALA A 333 -28.08 -28.13 6.73
C ALA A 333 -27.43 -27.36 5.55
N LYS A 334 -28.08 -27.39 4.37
CA LYS A 334 -27.64 -26.66 3.19
C LYS A 334 -27.71 -25.15 3.40
N ASP A 335 -28.80 -24.65 3.95
CA ASP A 335 -28.99 -23.22 4.25
C ASP A 335 -28.00 -22.75 5.31
N ALA A 336 -27.76 -23.55 6.35
CA ALA A 336 -26.73 -23.28 7.35
C ALA A 336 -25.32 -23.22 6.73
N PHE A 337 -24.97 -24.16 5.86
CA PHE A 337 -23.68 -24.13 5.17
C PHE A 337 -23.53 -22.87 4.31
N HIS A 338 -24.55 -22.50 3.53
CA HIS A 338 -24.55 -21.28 2.73
C HIS A 338 -24.39 -20.02 3.58
N HIS A 339 -25.05 -19.98 4.74
CA HIS A 339 -24.91 -18.87 5.69
C HIS A 339 -23.46 -18.73 6.19
N TRP A 340 -22.82 -19.83 6.61
CA TRP A 340 -21.43 -19.80 7.06
C TRP A 340 -20.44 -19.42 5.94
N VAL A 341 -20.70 -19.83 4.70
CA VAL A 341 -19.92 -19.42 3.52
C VAL A 341 -20.04 -17.91 3.29
N LEU A 342 -21.25 -17.34 3.41
CA LEU A 342 -21.46 -15.89 3.31
C LEU A 342 -20.71 -15.12 4.41
N LEU A 343 -20.79 -15.59 5.66
CA LEU A 343 -20.07 -14.97 6.77
C LEU A 343 -18.55 -15.01 6.55
N GLU A 344 -18.03 -16.11 6.02
CA GLU A 344 -16.60 -16.24 5.67
C GLU A 344 -16.20 -15.25 4.58
N GLU A 345 -17.02 -15.06 3.57
CA GLU A 345 -16.79 -14.08 2.51
C GLU A 345 -16.72 -12.65 3.06
N VAL A 346 -17.70 -12.23 3.87
CA VAL A 346 -17.73 -10.91 4.51
C VAL A 346 -16.47 -10.69 5.38
N HIS A 347 -16.08 -11.72 6.14
CA HIS A 347 -14.88 -11.69 6.98
C HIS A 347 -13.61 -11.44 6.16
N TRP A 348 -13.39 -12.21 5.08
CA TRP A 348 -12.19 -12.05 4.25
C TRP A 348 -12.22 -10.79 3.40
N ARG A 349 -13.38 -10.37 2.91
CA ARG A 349 -13.57 -9.10 2.22
C ARG A 349 -13.14 -7.93 3.11
N GLN A 350 -13.62 -7.85 4.35
CA GLN A 350 -13.21 -6.82 5.30
C GLN A 350 -11.68 -6.82 5.53
N LYS A 351 -11.04 -7.99 5.59
CA LYS A 351 -9.58 -8.11 5.76
C LYS A 351 -8.79 -7.80 4.50
N SER A 352 -9.31 -8.10 3.32
CA SER A 352 -8.67 -7.83 2.04
C SER A 352 -8.67 -6.35 1.67
N ARG A 353 -9.66 -5.58 2.16
CA ARG A 353 -9.91 -4.17 1.81
C ARG A 353 -10.23 -3.94 0.33
N GLU A 354 -10.66 -4.97 -0.37
CA GLU A 354 -11.11 -4.88 -1.77
C GLU A 354 -12.60 -4.49 -1.80
N LEU A 355 -12.88 -3.20 -2.06
CA LEU A 355 -14.22 -2.63 -1.94
C LEU A 355 -15.06 -2.69 -3.21
N TRP A 356 -14.44 -3.01 -4.34
CA TRP A 356 -15.08 -2.97 -5.65
C TRP A 356 -15.81 -4.27 -6.04
N LEU A 357 -15.59 -5.35 -5.32
CA LEU A 357 -16.37 -6.59 -5.43
C LEU A 357 -17.56 -6.53 -4.47
N LYS A 358 -18.74 -6.90 -4.96
CA LYS A 358 -19.96 -6.99 -4.15
C LYS A 358 -19.95 -8.23 -3.26
N GLU A 359 -20.72 -8.20 -2.19
CA GLU A 359 -21.02 -9.37 -1.38
C GLU A 359 -21.87 -10.36 -2.20
N GLY A 360 -21.57 -11.66 -2.09
CA GLY A 360 -22.30 -12.72 -2.79
C GLY A 360 -21.63 -13.26 -4.05
N ASP A 361 -20.54 -12.64 -4.54
CA ASP A 361 -19.81 -13.09 -5.73
C ASP A 361 -18.91 -14.32 -5.47
N ARG A 362 -18.96 -14.91 -4.27
CA ARG A 362 -18.22 -16.11 -3.83
C ARG A 362 -16.70 -16.04 -4.00
N ASN A 363 -16.13 -14.85 -3.87
CA ASN A 363 -14.70 -14.57 -4.04
C ASN A 363 -13.85 -14.73 -2.77
N THR A 364 -14.24 -15.60 -1.85
CA THR A 364 -13.57 -15.81 -0.56
C THR A 364 -12.08 -16.11 -0.71
N GLY A 365 -11.70 -16.99 -1.65
CA GLY A 365 -10.31 -17.32 -1.93
C GLY A 365 -9.48 -16.11 -2.38
N TYR A 366 -10.04 -15.24 -3.20
CA TYR A 366 -9.39 -13.99 -3.61
C TYR A 366 -9.18 -13.04 -2.41
N PHE A 367 -10.22 -12.80 -1.62
CA PHE A 367 -10.12 -11.93 -0.44
C PHE A 367 -9.10 -12.45 0.58
N HIS A 368 -9.06 -13.77 0.78
CA HIS A 368 -8.04 -14.41 1.61
C HIS A 368 -6.62 -14.16 1.10
N ARG A 369 -6.41 -14.31 -0.23
CA ARG A 369 -5.12 -14.04 -0.88
C ARG A 369 -4.69 -12.59 -0.70
N MET A 370 -5.57 -11.63 -0.95
CA MET A 370 -5.28 -10.21 -0.81
C MET A 370 -5.00 -9.81 0.63
N ALA A 371 -5.77 -10.31 1.59
CA ALA A 371 -5.53 -10.09 3.02
C ALA A 371 -4.14 -10.58 3.45
N ASN A 372 -3.75 -11.77 3.00
CA ASN A 372 -2.43 -12.33 3.29
C ASN A 372 -1.29 -11.59 2.57
N ALA A 373 -1.51 -11.14 1.32
CA ALA A 373 -0.55 -10.31 0.60
C ALA A 373 -0.31 -8.97 1.31
N HIS A 374 -1.36 -8.27 1.71
CA HIS A 374 -1.26 -7.03 2.49
C HIS A 374 -0.55 -7.25 3.83
N ARG A 375 -0.82 -8.36 4.51
CA ARG A 375 -0.16 -8.71 5.76
C ARG A 375 1.34 -8.93 5.58
N ARG A 376 1.74 -9.65 4.52
CA ARG A 376 3.17 -9.87 4.19
C ARG A 376 3.89 -8.56 3.86
N ASN A 377 3.28 -7.73 3.01
CA ASN A 377 3.86 -6.44 2.61
C ASN A 377 4.05 -5.48 3.79
N ASN A 378 3.18 -5.56 4.79
CA ASN A 378 3.20 -4.68 5.96
C ASN A 378 3.91 -5.32 7.16
N SER A 379 4.47 -6.52 7.04
CA SER A 379 5.27 -7.16 8.11
C SER A 379 6.63 -6.50 8.22
N MET A 380 7.05 -6.21 9.47
CA MET A 380 8.28 -5.49 9.79
C MET A 380 9.05 -6.27 10.85
N ASP A 381 10.07 -7.01 10.44
CA ASP A 381 10.92 -7.79 11.32
C ASP A 381 12.23 -7.05 11.67
N ARG A 382 12.63 -6.09 10.87
CA ARG A 382 13.81 -5.24 11.04
C ARG A 382 13.56 -3.88 10.41
N ILE A 383 14.21 -2.86 10.91
CA ILE A 383 14.10 -1.50 10.40
C ILE A 383 15.41 -0.74 10.57
N MET A 384 15.74 0.11 9.62
CA MET A 384 16.85 1.04 9.70
C MET A 384 16.32 2.40 10.17
N ILE A 385 16.92 2.93 11.26
CA ILE A 385 16.60 4.25 11.80
C ILE A 385 17.90 5.00 11.94
N ASN A 386 18.03 6.15 11.26
CA ASN A 386 19.21 7.01 11.29
C ASN A 386 20.54 6.27 10.96
N GLY A 387 20.47 5.27 10.07
CA GLY A 387 21.64 4.48 9.65
C GLY A 387 21.92 3.25 10.52
N GLU A 388 21.21 3.05 11.63
CA GLU A 388 21.31 1.88 12.49
C GLU A 388 20.22 0.85 12.14
N LEU A 389 20.62 -0.42 11.98
CA LEU A 389 19.71 -1.53 11.69
C LEU A 389 19.25 -2.20 12.99
N LEU A 390 17.99 -2.02 13.33
CA LEU A 390 17.35 -2.64 14.49
C LEU A 390 16.69 -3.97 14.08
N THR A 391 16.96 -5.04 14.82
CA THR A 391 16.48 -6.40 14.55
C THR A 391 15.77 -7.06 15.74
N GLU A 392 15.99 -6.57 16.95
CA GLU A 392 15.25 -7.04 18.12
C GLU A 392 13.87 -6.39 18.19
N ASP A 393 12.84 -7.18 18.50
CA ASP A 393 11.45 -6.71 18.55
C ASP A 393 11.26 -5.46 19.43
N GLN A 394 11.85 -5.45 20.62
CA GLN A 394 11.70 -4.32 21.55
C GLN A 394 12.46 -3.10 21.04
N ALA A 395 13.68 -3.27 20.54
CA ALA A 395 14.48 -2.20 19.96
C ALA A 395 13.79 -1.59 18.72
N VAL A 396 13.19 -2.42 17.87
CA VAL A 396 12.38 -1.96 16.71
C VAL A 396 11.20 -1.13 17.18
N ARG A 397 10.46 -1.59 18.20
CA ARG A 397 9.29 -0.87 18.74
C ARG A 397 9.68 0.47 19.35
N ASP A 398 10.68 0.46 20.23
CA ASP A 398 11.11 1.67 20.94
C ASP A 398 11.73 2.68 19.97
N GLY A 399 12.56 2.21 19.04
CA GLY A 399 13.17 3.03 18.00
C GLY A 399 12.12 3.74 17.11
N ILE A 400 11.11 3.01 16.64
CA ILE A 400 10.02 3.60 15.85
C ILE A 400 9.21 4.61 16.65
N VAL A 401 8.82 4.28 17.89
CA VAL A 401 8.05 5.17 18.76
C VAL A 401 8.81 6.47 19.03
N ASN A 402 10.09 6.37 19.40
CA ASN A 402 10.93 7.53 19.69
C ASN A 402 11.09 8.43 18.45
N GLU A 403 11.31 7.85 17.28
CA GLU A 403 11.47 8.64 16.05
C GLU A 403 10.16 9.35 15.65
N PHE A 404 8.99 8.70 15.75
CA PHE A 404 7.71 9.35 15.49
C PHE A 404 7.35 10.40 16.55
N GLN A 405 7.65 10.17 17.82
CA GLN A 405 7.46 11.15 18.86
C GLN A 405 8.31 12.40 18.59
N LYS A 406 9.58 12.24 18.20
CA LYS A 406 10.45 13.35 17.80
C LYS A 406 9.93 14.05 16.54
N LEU A 407 9.51 13.29 15.51
CA LEU A 407 8.99 13.84 14.26
C LEU A 407 7.76 14.72 14.49
N LEU A 408 6.83 14.29 15.35
CA LEU A 408 5.56 14.96 15.63
C LEU A 408 5.63 15.98 16.77
N SER A 409 6.82 16.20 17.35
CA SER A 409 7.07 17.23 18.37
C SER A 409 7.63 18.47 17.72
N GLU A 410 7.11 19.62 18.14
CA GLU A 410 7.60 20.93 17.67
C GLU A 410 8.91 21.30 18.35
N GLU A 411 9.89 21.71 17.56
CA GLU A 411 11.12 22.31 18.03
C GLU A 411 10.86 23.79 18.35
N GLN A 412 11.33 24.26 19.51
CA GLN A 412 11.25 25.66 19.85
C GLN A 412 12.23 26.44 18.95
N GLY A 413 11.72 27.43 18.23
CA GLY A 413 12.52 28.25 17.33
C GLY A 413 11.76 29.47 16.84
N TRP A 414 12.50 30.40 16.23
CA TRP A 414 11.92 31.56 15.58
C TRP A 414 11.03 31.11 14.39
N ARG A 415 9.92 31.84 14.18
CA ARG A 415 9.00 31.62 13.08
C ARG A 415 8.76 32.93 12.33
N ALA A 416 8.77 32.86 11.00
CA ALA A 416 8.43 34.01 10.17
C ALA A 416 6.94 34.36 10.33
N ASP A 417 6.64 35.62 10.30
CA ASP A 417 5.28 36.13 10.43
C ASP A 417 4.58 36.24 9.06
N ILE A 418 3.27 36.07 9.06
CA ILE A 418 2.39 36.15 7.89
C ILE A 418 1.41 37.33 8.02
N GLU A 419 1.56 38.21 9.01
CA GLU A 419 0.63 39.31 9.25
C GLU A 419 0.54 40.30 8.07
N GLY A 420 1.61 40.51 7.33
CA GLY A 420 1.65 41.35 6.14
C GLY A 420 1.00 40.76 4.89
N LEU A 421 0.58 39.48 4.92
CA LEU A 421 -0.07 38.83 3.76
C LEU A 421 -1.58 39.08 3.79
N GLN A 422 -2.16 39.30 2.60
CA GLN A 422 -3.60 39.42 2.43
C GLN A 422 -4.15 38.14 1.79
N PHE A 423 -5.24 37.64 2.34
CA PHE A 423 -5.92 36.43 1.88
C PHE A 423 -7.34 36.76 1.44
N LYS A 424 -7.91 35.95 0.56
CA LYS A 424 -9.35 35.92 0.36
C LYS A 424 -10.01 35.57 1.69
N GLN A 425 -11.07 36.27 2.04
CA GLN A 425 -11.76 36.08 3.32
C GLN A 425 -13.19 35.59 3.10
N LEU A 426 -13.67 34.80 4.04
CA LEU A 426 -15.07 34.45 4.15
C LEU A 426 -15.87 35.70 4.54
N SER A 427 -17.05 35.87 3.98
CA SER A 427 -18.03 36.80 4.51
C SER A 427 -18.51 36.38 5.90
N SER A 428 -18.99 37.31 6.72
CA SER A 428 -19.55 36.99 8.03
C SER A 428 -20.64 35.92 7.96
N ARG A 429 -21.49 35.97 6.94
CA ARG A 429 -22.56 34.98 6.71
C ARG A 429 -22.00 33.58 6.44
N GLU A 430 -20.93 33.45 5.69
CA GLU A 430 -20.29 32.16 5.40
C GLU A 430 -19.59 31.63 6.66
N ALA A 431 -18.91 32.49 7.42
CA ALA A 431 -18.28 32.11 8.66
C ALA A 431 -19.30 31.64 9.70
N ASP A 432 -20.39 32.40 9.91
CA ASP A 432 -21.49 32.05 10.80
C ASP A 432 -22.17 30.74 10.39
N GLY A 433 -22.30 30.51 9.07
CA GLY A 433 -22.84 29.28 8.51
C GLY A 433 -22.04 28.01 8.83
N LEU A 434 -20.73 28.14 9.12
CA LEU A 434 -19.91 27.04 9.58
C LEU A 434 -20.13 26.71 11.08
N GLU A 435 -20.56 27.71 11.87
CA GLU A 435 -20.69 27.66 13.31
C GLU A 435 -22.12 27.39 13.82
N VAL A 436 -23.03 26.97 12.92
CA VAL A 436 -24.40 26.60 13.29
C VAL A 436 -24.44 25.27 14.06
N PRO A 437 -25.49 25.01 14.89
CA PRO A 437 -25.68 23.70 15.53
C PRO A 437 -25.67 22.57 14.51
N PHE A 438 -25.26 21.36 14.94
CA PHE A 438 -25.26 20.19 14.09
C PHE A 438 -26.67 19.58 14.00
N SER A 439 -27.16 19.34 12.79
CA SER A 439 -28.44 18.66 12.60
C SER A 439 -28.29 17.15 12.54
N VAL A 440 -29.38 16.44 12.84
CA VAL A 440 -29.40 14.97 12.79
C VAL A 440 -29.16 14.48 11.36
N GLU A 441 -29.74 15.16 10.39
CA GLU A 441 -29.63 14.84 8.96
C GLU A 441 -28.18 14.99 8.48
N GLU A 442 -27.49 16.05 8.92
CA GLU A 442 -26.09 16.30 8.59
C GLU A 442 -25.19 15.20 9.15
N ILE A 443 -25.40 14.80 10.40
CA ILE A 443 -24.66 13.74 11.09
C ILE A 443 -24.90 12.40 10.38
N HIS A 444 -26.16 12.06 10.12
CA HIS A 444 -26.54 10.81 9.46
C HIS A 444 -25.99 10.74 8.03
N SER A 445 -26.16 11.80 7.23
CA SER A 445 -25.62 11.86 5.89
C SER A 445 -24.10 11.66 5.86
N ALA A 446 -23.37 12.34 6.76
CA ALA A 446 -21.93 12.17 6.90
C ALA A 446 -21.53 10.73 7.28
N LEU A 447 -22.31 10.06 8.13
CA LEU A 447 -22.10 8.67 8.51
C LEU A 447 -22.30 7.74 7.32
N MET A 448 -23.36 7.91 6.54
CA MET A 448 -23.67 7.05 5.40
C MET A 448 -22.72 7.25 4.22
N GLU A 449 -22.11 8.44 4.07
CA GLU A 449 -21.06 8.70 3.08
C GLU A 449 -19.74 7.98 3.39
N MET A 450 -19.54 7.49 4.60
CA MET A 450 -18.29 6.81 4.97
C MET A 450 -18.31 5.34 4.57
N GLY A 451 -17.20 4.82 4.05
CA GLY A 451 -17.09 3.40 3.74
C GLY A 451 -17.09 2.53 5.00
N GLY A 452 -18.08 1.61 5.11
CA GLY A 452 -18.27 0.71 6.24
C GLY A 452 -17.09 -0.24 6.49
N ASP A 453 -16.40 -0.67 5.42
CA ASP A 453 -15.30 -1.65 5.47
C ASP A 453 -13.93 -1.05 5.85
N LYS A 454 -13.85 0.26 6.14
CA LYS A 454 -12.60 0.90 6.56
C LYS A 454 -12.15 0.39 7.92
N ALA A 455 -10.81 0.19 8.04
CA ALA A 455 -10.20 -0.28 9.28
C ALA A 455 -10.56 0.62 10.47
N PRO A 456 -10.96 0.04 11.62
CA PRO A 456 -11.29 0.80 12.82
C PRO A 456 -10.03 1.35 13.50
N GLY A 457 -10.22 2.39 14.31
CA GLY A 457 -9.21 2.94 15.19
C GLY A 457 -9.07 2.20 16.52
N PRO A 458 -8.56 2.87 17.58
CA PRO A 458 -8.38 2.26 18.91
C PRO A 458 -9.67 1.82 19.61
N ASP A 459 -10.78 2.45 19.25
CA ASP A 459 -12.11 2.03 19.72
C ASP A 459 -12.50 0.63 19.24
N GLY A 460 -11.95 0.22 18.09
CA GLY A 460 -12.13 -1.10 17.50
C GLY A 460 -13.45 -1.30 16.74
N PHE A 461 -14.33 -0.30 16.66
CA PHE A 461 -15.60 -0.38 15.96
C PHE A 461 -15.46 0.10 14.51
N SER A 462 -15.95 -0.68 13.55
CA SER A 462 -16.01 -0.31 12.13
C SER A 462 -17.05 0.77 11.88
N VAL A 463 -16.96 1.47 10.74
CA VAL A 463 -18.01 2.41 10.35
C VAL A 463 -19.33 1.69 10.10
N ALA A 464 -19.31 0.46 9.55
CA ALA A 464 -20.48 -0.38 9.37
C ALA A 464 -21.26 -0.62 10.68
N PHE A 465 -20.56 -0.80 11.81
CA PHE A 465 -21.23 -0.89 13.11
C PHE A 465 -22.11 0.35 13.40
N TRP A 466 -21.58 1.55 13.20
CA TRP A 466 -22.32 2.79 13.45
C TRP A 466 -23.46 3.00 12.45
N GLN A 467 -23.30 2.55 11.20
CA GLN A 467 -24.33 2.64 10.15
C GLN A 467 -25.49 1.70 10.45
N GLU A 468 -25.24 0.43 10.72
CA GLU A 468 -26.28 -0.58 10.98
C GLU A 468 -26.95 -0.41 12.36
N CYS A 469 -26.23 0.13 13.34
CA CYS A 469 -26.74 0.34 14.69
C CYS A 469 -27.36 1.73 14.91
N TRP A 470 -27.48 2.55 13.85
CA TRP A 470 -27.90 3.94 13.95
C TRP A 470 -29.21 4.13 14.73
N ASP A 471 -30.17 3.26 14.54
CA ASP A 471 -31.49 3.37 15.14
C ASP A 471 -31.49 3.49 16.68
N PHE A 472 -30.55 2.80 17.34
CA PHE A 472 -30.51 2.82 18.80
C PHE A 472 -29.33 3.59 19.38
N VAL A 473 -28.31 3.98 18.55
CA VAL A 473 -27.17 4.81 19.01
C VAL A 473 -27.36 6.29 18.71
N LYS A 474 -28.29 6.67 17.81
CA LYS A 474 -28.46 8.03 17.27
C LYS A 474 -28.62 9.10 18.32
N GLU A 475 -29.43 8.85 19.37
CA GLU A 475 -29.73 9.85 20.39
C GLU A 475 -28.47 10.30 21.13
N GLU A 476 -27.66 9.35 21.59
CA GLU A 476 -26.42 9.66 22.30
C GLU A 476 -25.33 10.23 21.38
N VAL A 477 -25.29 9.79 20.11
CA VAL A 477 -24.37 10.39 19.11
C VAL A 477 -24.76 11.86 18.87
N VAL A 478 -26.03 12.16 18.66
CA VAL A 478 -26.51 13.55 18.48
C VAL A 478 -26.25 14.40 19.72
N GLU A 479 -26.51 13.86 20.93
CA GLU A 479 -26.19 14.53 22.18
C GLU A 479 -24.67 14.82 22.32
N MET A 480 -23.80 13.92 21.87
CA MET A 480 -22.35 14.15 21.83
C MET A 480 -22.00 15.33 20.89
N PHE A 481 -22.65 15.46 19.76
CA PHE A 481 -22.47 16.60 18.86
C PHE A 481 -22.96 17.91 19.48
N LYS A 482 -24.06 17.88 20.26
CA LYS A 482 -24.49 19.04 21.08
C LYS A 482 -23.48 19.40 22.14
N GLU A 483 -22.94 18.40 22.87
CA GLU A 483 -21.84 18.62 23.86
C GLU A 483 -20.63 19.30 23.17
N PHE A 484 -20.25 18.84 21.95
CA PHE A 484 -19.16 19.45 21.20
C PHE A 484 -19.48 20.87 20.75
N PHE A 485 -20.70 21.11 20.30
CA PHE A 485 -21.14 22.46 19.92
C PHE A 485 -21.10 23.44 21.09
N GLU A 486 -21.54 23.03 22.29
CA GLU A 486 -21.60 23.88 23.47
C GLU A 486 -20.25 24.14 24.10
N HIS A 487 -19.40 23.11 24.16
CA HIS A 487 -18.14 23.15 24.92
C HIS A 487 -16.88 23.19 24.06
N GLY A 488 -16.98 23.06 22.74
CA GLY A 488 -15.86 22.93 21.81
C GLY A 488 -14.98 21.71 22.03
N SER A 489 -15.45 20.75 22.84
CA SER A 489 -14.65 19.59 23.25
C SER A 489 -15.53 18.44 23.71
N PHE A 490 -15.00 17.21 23.61
CA PHE A 490 -15.53 16.03 24.26
C PHE A 490 -14.41 15.13 24.81
N ALA A 491 -14.73 13.96 25.34
CA ALA A 491 -13.74 13.08 25.99
C ALA A 491 -12.53 12.80 25.07
N LYS A 492 -11.32 13.22 25.49
CA LYS A 492 -10.06 13.10 24.73
C LYS A 492 -9.73 11.64 24.33
N SER A 493 -10.22 10.67 25.10
CA SER A 493 -10.06 9.24 24.80
C SER A 493 -10.69 8.83 23.46
N LEU A 494 -11.70 9.56 22.99
CA LEU A 494 -12.33 9.33 21.69
C LEU A 494 -11.47 9.83 20.51
N ASN A 495 -10.51 10.74 20.78
CA ASN A 495 -9.55 11.25 19.77
C ASN A 495 -8.20 10.49 19.78
N THR A 496 -8.21 9.23 20.20
CA THR A 496 -7.03 8.37 20.09
C THR A 496 -6.89 7.79 18.68
N THR A 497 -5.67 7.57 18.26
CA THR A 497 -5.33 7.20 16.87
C THR A 497 -4.29 6.09 16.87
N PHE A 498 -4.49 5.06 16.02
CA PHE A 498 -3.41 4.17 15.65
C PHE A 498 -2.67 4.68 14.42
N LEU A 499 -1.34 4.67 14.46
CA LEU A 499 -0.50 4.86 13.27
C LEU A 499 -0.11 3.50 12.71
N VAL A 500 -0.38 3.28 11.43
CA VAL A 500 0.06 2.09 10.68
C VAL A 500 1.09 2.51 9.65
N LEU A 501 2.22 1.82 9.61
CA LEU A 501 3.31 2.11 8.69
C LEU A 501 3.11 1.31 7.39
N ILE A 502 2.89 2.01 6.29
CA ILE A 502 2.69 1.42 4.97
C ILE A 502 3.93 1.69 4.11
N PRO A 503 4.59 0.65 3.54
CA PRO A 503 5.77 0.85 2.71
C PRO A 503 5.43 1.62 1.43
N LYS A 504 6.24 2.62 1.07
CA LYS A 504 6.12 3.42 -0.16
C LYS A 504 6.62 2.67 -1.39
N LYS A 505 7.51 1.69 -1.17
CA LYS A 505 8.16 0.89 -2.21
C LYS A 505 8.39 -0.54 -1.72
N GLY A 506 8.56 -1.47 -2.65
CA GLY A 506 9.02 -2.81 -2.31
C GLY A 506 10.43 -2.78 -1.70
N GLY A 507 10.70 -3.65 -0.74
CA GLY A 507 11.99 -3.72 -0.06
C GLY A 507 12.30 -2.55 0.89
N ALA A 508 11.28 -1.87 1.40
CA ALA A 508 11.45 -0.81 2.40
C ALA A 508 12.09 -1.37 3.68
N GLU A 509 13.21 -0.77 4.09
CA GLU A 509 13.92 -1.06 5.34
C GLU A 509 14.15 0.18 6.18
N ASP A 510 14.33 1.36 5.56
CA ASP A 510 14.48 2.61 6.26
C ASP A 510 13.11 3.15 6.69
N LEU A 511 12.99 3.67 7.91
CA LEU A 511 11.74 4.23 8.43
C LEU A 511 11.19 5.36 7.53
N ARG A 512 12.05 6.07 6.81
CA ARG A 512 11.69 7.11 5.84
C ARG A 512 10.95 6.56 4.62
N ASP A 513 11.07 5.27 4.33
CA ASP A 513 10.38 4.59 3.24
C ASP A 513 8.95 4.18 3.58
N PHE A 514 8.47 4.50 4.77
CA PHE A 514 7.10 4.21 5.21
C PHE A 514 6.25 5.49 5.26
N ARG A 515 4.94 5.31 5.04
CA ARG A 515 3.93 6.33 5.28
C ARG A 515 3.16 6.00 6.56
N PRO A 516 3.05 6.93 7.51
CA PRO A 516 2.18 6.75 8.67
C PRO A 516 0.72 7.02 8.26
N ILE A 517 -0.12 6.01 8.32
CA ILE A 517 -1.57 6.15 8.07
C ILE A 517 -2.29 6.09 9.40
N SER A 518 -3.12 7.09 9.67
CA SER A 518 -3.90 7.22 10.90
C SER A 518 -5.20 6.44 10.83
N LEU A 519 -5.42 5.54 11.78
CA LEU A 519 -6.68 4.86 12.00
C LEU A 519 -7.39 5.53 13.18
N LEU A 520 -8.46 6.23 12.88
CA LEU A 520 -9.23 7.06 13.82
C LEU A 520 -10.36 6.28 14.44
N GLY A 521 -10.73 6.59 15.68
CA GLY A 521 -11.94 6.10 16.31
C GLY A 521 -13.20 6.56 15.57
N GLY A 522 -14.26 5.73 15.57
CA GLY A 522 -15.47 5.94 14.75
C GLY A 522 -16.16 7.27 15.03
N LEU A 523 -16.37 7.62 16.31
CA LEU A 523 -17.05 8.86 16.71
C LEU A 523 -16.26 10.11 16.34
N TYR A 524 -14.94 10.12 16.59
CA TYR A 524 -14.11 11.25 16.16
C TYR A 524 -14.10 11.37 14.63
N LYS A 525 -13.99 10.25 13.93
CA LYS A 525 -13.99 10.23 12.46
C LYS A 525 -15.29 10.78 11.88
N LEU A 526 -16.43 10.49 12.53
CA LEU A 526 -17.72 11.05 12.17
C LEU A 526 -17.74 12.57 12.35
N LEU A 527 -17.29 13.08 13.52
CA LEU A 527 -17.17 14.51 13.76
C LEU A 527 -16.28 15.18 12.68
N ALA A 528 -15.09 14.63 12.44
CA ALA A 528 -14.17 15.16 11.44
C ALA A 528 -14.77 15.15 10.02
N LYS A 529 -15.60 14.16 9.69
CA LYS A 529 -16.30 14.08 8.41
C LYS A 529 -17.37 15.16 8.28
N VAL A 530 -18.17 15.40 9.33
CA VAL A 530 -19.19 16.47 9.36
C VAL A 530 -18.51 17.83 9.20
N LEU A 531 -17.45 18.11 9.96
CA LEU A 531 -16.69 19.35 9.86
C LEU A 531 -16.04 19.52 8.48
N ALA A 532 -15.49 18.45 7.91
CA ALA A 532 -14.95 18.46 6.54
C ALA A 532 -16.02 18.74 5.49
N ASN A 533 -17.22 18.21 5.66
CA ASN A 533 -18.33 18.48 4.74
C ASN A 533 -18.82 19.95 4.82
N ARG A 534 -18.77 20.57 6.01
CA ARG A 534 -19.01 22.02 6.14
C ARG A 534 -17.92 22.83 5.45
N LEU A 535 -16.64 22.49 5.71
CA LEU A 535 -15.49 23.22 5.15
C LEU A 535 -15.47 23.18 3.62
N LYS A 536 -15.85 22.05 3.01
CA LYS A 536 -15.97 21.92 1.54
C LYS A 536 -16.87 22.95 0.88
N LYS A 537 -17.89 23.44 1.60
CA LYS A 537 -18.87 24.41 1.04
C LYS A 537 -18.29 25.80 0.83
N VAL A 538 -17.20 26.14 1.54
CA VAL A 538 -16.59 27.47 1.53
C VAL A 538 -15.14 27.47 1.03
N LEU A 539 -14.56 26.29 0.75
CA LEU A 539 -13.15 26.16 0.40
C LEU A 539 -12.78 26.90 -0.88
N ASP A 540 -13.66 26.87 -1.89
CA ASP A 540 -13.49 27.57 -3.18
C ASP A 540 -13.46 29.09 -3.04
N ARG A 541 -13.99 29.66 -1.94
CA ARG A 541 -13.99 31.08 -1.66
C ARG A 541 -12.64 31.60 -1.20
N VAL A 542 -11.91 30.80 -0.45
CA VAL A 542 -10.66 31.20 0.22
C VAL A 542 -9.41 30.64 -0.45
N VAL A 543 -9.54 29.63 -1.31
CA VAL A 543 -8.42 28.99 -2.01
C VAL A 543 -8.28 29.54 -3.43
N SER A 544 -7.05 29.83 -3.85
CA SER A 544 -6.72 30.33 -5.19
C SER A 544 -7.01 29.32 -6.28
N VAL A 545 -7.05 29.78 -7.53
CA VAL A 545 -7.26 28.92 -8.72
C VAL A 545 -6.10 27.98 -8.99
N ASP A 546 -4.93 28.30 -8.44
CA ASP A 546 -3.68 27.55 -8.64
C ASP A 546 -3.65 26.21 -7.89
N GLN A 547 -4.49 26.06 -6.85
CA GLN A 547 -4.63 24.82 -6.09
C GLN A 547 -5.70 23.90 -6.69
N ASN A 548 -5.32 22.72 -7.16
CA ASN A 548 -6.21 21.79 -7.83
C ASN A 548 -6.65 20.61 -6.94
N ALA A 549 -6.10 20.47 -5.74
CA ALA A 549 -6.42 19.36 -4.84
C ALA A 549 -7.58 19.69 -3.90
N PHE A 550 -8.50 18.73 -3.72
CA PHE A 550 -9.60 18.75 -2.72
C PHE A 550 -10.62 19.87 -2.83
N VAL A 551 -10.55 20.74 -3.85
CA VAL A 551 -11.51 21.79 -4.11
C VAL A 551 -12.60 21.28 -5.06
N ARG A 552 -13.86 21.59 -4.76
CA ARG A 552 -14.99 21.12 -5.56
C ARG A 552 -14.91 21.62 -7.02
N GLY A 553 -15.13 20.73 -7.98
CA GLY A 553 -15.12 21.04 -9.41
C GLY A 553 -13.75 21.06 -10.07
N ARG A 554 -12.63 20.93 -9.29
CA ARG A 554 -11.27 20.84 -9.84
C ARG A 554 -10.82 19.40 -9.92
N GLN A 555 -10.09 19.05 -10.98
CA GLN A 555 -9.63 17.69 -11.24
C GLN A 555 -8.11 17.61 -11.30
N ILE A 556 -7.57 16.40 -11.06
CA ILE A 556 -6.14 16.15 -11.19
C ILE A 556 -5.61 16.41 -12.61
N LEU A 557 -6.48 16.20 -13.62
CA LEU A 557 -6.15 16.43 -15.03
C LEU A 557 -5.94 17.91 -15.32
N ASP A 558 -6.68 18.81 -14.67
CA ASP A 558 -6.62 20.26 -14.93
C ASP A 558 -5.18 20.78 -14.71
N ALA A 559 -4.57 20.45 -13.58
CA ALA A 559 -3.18 20.84 -13.31
C ALA A 559 -2.19 20.28 -14.32
N SER A 560 -2.35 19.01 -14.73
CA SER A 560 -1.46 18.38 -15.70
C SER A 560 -1.61 18.96 -17.10
N LEU A 561 -2.84 19.30 -17.52
CA LEU A 561 -3.12 19.91 -18.81
C LEU A 561 -2.56 21.34 -18.86
N VAL A 562 -2.82 22.17 -17.84
CA VAL A 562 -2.28 23.52 -17.77
C VAL A 562 -0.75 23.51 -17.81
N ALA A 563 -0.09 22.58 -17.09
CA ALA A 563 1.36 22.45 -17.11
C ALA A 563 1.89 22.09 -18.52
N ASN A 564 1.22 21.18 -19.24
CA ASN A 564 1.59 20.83 -20.61
C ASN A 564 1.36 21.99 -21.60
N GLU A 565 0.27 22.75 -21.45
CA GLU A 565 0.01 23.94 -22.26
C GLU A 565 1.09 25.03 -22.07
N VAL A 566 1.55 25.24 -20.84
CA VAL A 566 2.66 26.17 -20.55
C VAL A 566 3.93 25.73 -21.29
N ILE A 567 4.27 24.43 -21.22
CA ILE A 567 5.47 23.88 -21.88
C ILE A 567 5.36 24.01 -23.41
N ASP A 568 4.20 23.67 -23.97
CA ASP A 568 3.96 23.74 -25.40
C ASP A 568 3.99 25.19 -25.91
N TYR A 569 3.46 26.12 -25.13
CA TYR A 569 3.51 27.54 -25.42
C TYR A 569 4.93 28.10 -25.48
N TRP A 570 5.77 27.79 -24.47
CA TRP A 570 7.18 28.18 -24.46
C TRP A 570 7.97 27.56 -25.63
N LYS A 571 7.78 26.26 -25.89
CA LYS A 571 8.42 25.56 -27.02
C LYS A 571 8.04 26.16 -28.37
N LYS A 572 6.77 26.47 -28.61
CA LYS A 572 6.30 27.08 -29.87
C LYS A 572 6.88 28.46 -30.08
N ARG A 573 7.13 29.21 -29.01
CA ARG A 573 7.70 30.55 -29.07
C ARG A 573 9.21 30.61 -28.94
N LYS A 574 9.84 29.48 -28.68
CA LYS A 574 11.27 29.37 -28.37
C LYS A 574 11.66 30.26 -27.18
N GLU A 575 10.77 30.40 -26.21
CA GLU A 575 11.01 31.14 -24.97
C GLU A 575 11.74 30.25 -23.98
N LYS A 576 12.81 30.78 -23.36
CA LYS A 576 13.60 30.07 -22.34
C LYS A 576 12.90 30.12 -21.00
N GLY A 577 12.33 28.99 -20.54
CA GLY A 577 11.64 28.90 -19.26
C GLY A 577 12.23 27.82 -18.36
N LEU A 578 11.94 27.94 -17.07
CA LEU A 578 12.30 26.97 -16.05
C LEU A 578 11.06 26.46 -15.35
N ILE A 579 11.00 25.16 -15.12
CA ILE A 579 10.00 24.51 -14.29
C ILE A 579 10.70 23.95 -13.05
N CYS A 580 10.33 24.44 -11.88
CA CYS A 580 10.80 23.91 -10.63
C CYS A 580 9.73 22.99 -10.04
N LYS A 581 10.04 21.69 -9.97
CA LYS A 581 9.19 20.70 -9.31
C LYS A 581 9.69 20.48 -7.89
N LEU A 582 8.90 20.93 -6.91
CA LEU A 582 9.27 20.86 -5.50
C LEU A 582 8.82 19.56 -4.85
N ASP A 583 9.64 19.05 -3.93
CA ASP A 583 9.33 17.94 -3.02
C ASP A 583 9.24 18.48 -1.59
N ILE A 584 8.06 18.47 -0.98
CA ILE A 584 7.86 18.89 0.40
C ILE A 584 8.06 17.69 1.33
N GLU A 585 9.04 17.78 2.23
CA GLU A 585 9.38 16.66 3.11
C GLU A 585 8.32 16.46 4.19
N LYS A 586 7.73 15.25 4.23
CA LYS A 586 6.75 14.85 5.25
C LYS A 586 5.67 15.92 5.49
N ALA A 587 5.09 16.43 4.41
CA ALA A 587 4.21 17.58 4.36
C ALA A 587 3.12 17.57 5.45
N TYR A 588 2.35 16.49 5.56
CA TYR A 588 1.31 16.38 6.57
C TYR A 588 1.86 16.32 7.99
N ASP A 589 3.02 15.71 8.21
CA ASP A 589 3.57 15.46 9.55
C ASP A 589 4.30 16.69 10.13
N SER A 590 4.59 17.71 9.30
CA SER A 590 5.50 18.81 9.66
C SER A 590 4.83 20.15 9.88
N ILE A 591 3.60 20.38 9.37
CA ILE A 591 2.92 21.68 9.42
C ILE A 591 2.73 22.18 10.86
N ASN A 592 3.06 23.45 11.09
CA ASN A 592 2.91 24.11 12.39
C ASN A 592 1.46 24.48 12.69
N TRP A 593 0.97 24.18 13.90
CA TRP A 593 -0.43 24.46 14.25
C TRP A 593 -0.73 25.92 14.50
N LYS A 594 0.21 26.66 15.11
CA LYS A 594 0.04 28.11 15.35
C LYS A 594 -0.04 28.89 14.05
N PHE A 595 0.82 28.49 13.09
CA PHE A 595 0.75 29.01 11.72
C PHE A 595 -0.63 28.72 11.10
N LEU A 596 -1.10 27.48 11.14
CA LEU A 596 -2.40 27.09 10.59
C LEU A 596 -3.55 27.90 11.21
N MET A 597 -3.55 28.09 12.53
CA MET A 597 -4.58 28.89 13.22
C MET A 597 -4.52 30.37 12.83
N LYS A 598 -3.32 30.92 12.59
CA LYS A 598 -3.16 32.27 12.04
C LYS A 598 -3.76 32.37 10.63
N VAL A 599 -3.50 31.40 9.77
CA VAL A 599 -4.06 31.33 8.41
C VAL A 599 -5.59 31.34 8.46
N LEU A 600 -6.19 30.45 9.25
CA LEU A 600 -7.66 30.42 9.42
C LEU A 600 -8.23 31.75 9.90
N ARG A 601 -7.57 32.39 10.87
CA ARG A 601 -7.99 33.73 11.35
C ARG A 601 -7.96 34.75 10.23
N LYS A 602 -6.89 34.79 9.43
CA LYS A 602 -6.72 35.75 8.34
C LYS A 602 -7.68 35.50 7.16
N MET A 603 -8.13 34.26 6.96
CA MET A 603 -9.15 33.89 6.00
C MET A 603 -10.59 34.15 6.49
N GLY A 604 -10.76 34.72 7.68
CA GLY A 604 -12.08 35.11 8.21
C GLY A 604 -12.89 33.99 8.85
N PHE A 605 -12.26 32.85 9.19
CA PHE A 605 -12.95 31.81 9.97
C PHE A 605 -13.24 32.29 11.40
N GLY A 606 -14.46 32.02 11.87
CA GLY A 606 -14.93 32.41 13.20
C GLY A 606 -14.12 31.83 14.35
N SER A 607 -14.27 32.38 15.55
CA SER A 607 -13.52 31.93 16.71
C SER A 607 -13.85 30.51 17.14
N ARG A 608 -15.16 30.16 17.16
CA ARG A 608 -15.67 28.84 17.52
C ARG A 608 -15.15 27.77 16.55
N TRP A 609 -15.16 28.05 15.24
CA TRP A 609 -14.60 27.15 14.23
C TRP A 609 -13.12 26.88 14.46
N ARG A 610 -12.32 27.92 14.75
CA ARG A 610 -10.88 27.79 15.03
C ARG A 610 -10.63 26.95 16.30
N ASP A 611 -11.44 27.13 17.32
CA ASP A 611 -11.34 26.35 18.56
C ASP A 611 -11.69 24.88 18.32
N TRP A 612 -12.67 24.58 17.46
CA TRP A 612 -12.98 23.21 17.04
C TRP A 612 -11.80 22.58 16.25
N MET A 613 -11.21 23.32 15.32
CA MET A 613 -10.04 22.84 14.58
C MET A 613 -8.86 22.60 15.52
N TRP A 614 -8.61 23.55 16.42
CA TRP A 614 -7.57 23.40 17.43
C TRP A 614 -7.78 22.14 18.28
N TRP A 615 -8.97 21.91 18.78
CA TRP A 615 -9.28 20.72 19.57
C TRP A 615 -9.05 19.44 18.75
N CYS A 616 -9.48 19.39 17.51
CA CYS A 616 -9.32 18.22 16.63
C CYS A 616 -7.86 17.83 16.45
N ILE A 617 -6.94 18.79 16.28
CA ILE A 617 -5.53 18.52 16.03
C ILE A 617 -4.71 18.35 17.30
N SER A 618 -5.00 19.12 18.37
CA SER A 618 -4.14 19.21 19.56
C SER A 618 -4.41 18.15 20.62
N THR A 619 -5.58 17.51 20.61
CA THR A 619 -5.97 16.52 21.63
C THR A 619 -5.69 15.08 21.23
N ALA A 620 -5.16 14.86 20.02
CA ALA A 620 -4.85 13.53 19.52
C ALA A 620 -3.80 12.81 20.37
N LYS A 621 -4.00 11.51 20.57
CA LYS A 621 -3.05 10.59 21.19
C LYS A 621 -2.74 9.48 20.22
N PHE A 622 -1.47 9.12 20.10
CA PHE A 622 -1.01 8.15 19.12
C PHE A 622 -0.46 6.89 19.78
N SER A 623 -0.71 5.76 19.14
CA SER A 623 0.00 4.50 19.38
C SER A 623 0.32 3.87 18.03
N ILE A 624 1.52 3.32 17.84
CA ILE A 624 1.96 2.78 16.55
C ILE A 624 1.66 1.30 16.49
N LEU A 625 0.98 0.83 15.45
CA LEU A 625 0.72 -0.59 15.22
C LEU A 625 1.91 -1.22 14.48
N ILE A 626 2.74 -1.95 15.18
CA ILE A 626 3.86 -2.71 14.62
C ILE A 626 3.47 -4.18 14.61
N ASN A 627 3.39 -4.76 13.40
CA ASN A 627 2.90 -6.14 13.18
C ASN A 627 1.54 -6.41 13.86
N GLY A 628 0.67 -5.38 13.93
CA GLY A 628 -0.66 -5.47 14.53
C GLY A 628 -0.71 -5.30 16.05
N VAL A 629 0.43 -5.05 16.71
CA VAL A 629 0.51 -4.83 18.17
C VAL A 629 0.77 -3.34 18.44
N PRO A 630 -0.03 -2.68 19.31
CA PRO A 630 0.19 -1.30 19.69
C PRO A 630 1.51 -1.11 20.44
N ALA A 631 2.28 -0.09 20.08
CA ALA A 631 3.51 0.34 20.75
C ALA A 631 3.47 1.84 21.02
N GLY A 632 3.97 2.25 22.18
CA GLY A 632 3.99 3.64 22.63
C GLY A 632 2.60 4.24 22.85
N PHE A 633 2.59 5.37 23.57
CA PHE A 633 1.40 6.22 23.73
C PHE A 633 1.87 7.65 23.94
N PHE A 634 1.73 8.51 22.92
CA PHE A 634 2.27 9.86 22.94
C PHE A 634 1.34 10.87 22.28
N SER A 635 1.62 12.16 22.51
CA SER A 635 0.93 13.30 21.89
C SER A 635 1.80 13.91 20.81
N ASN A 636 1.21 14.63 19.90
CA ASN A 636 1.89 15.50 18.94
C ASN A 636 1.76 16.98 19.35
N SER A 637 2.58 17.84 18.77
CA SER A 637 2.49 19.29 18.89
C SER A 637 2.58 20.01 17.54
N LYS A 638 2.74 19.26 16.45
CA LYS A 638 2.65 19.71 15.05
C LYS A 638 2.11 18.59 14.17
N GLY A 639 1.87 18.91 12.89
CA GLY A 639 1.43 17.98 11.87
C GLY A 639 -0.07 17.69 11.87
N LEU A 640 -0.52 17.15 10.75
CA LEU A 640 -1.88 16.72 10.48
C LEU A 640 -1.91 15.21 10.23
N ARG A 641 -2.95 14.54 10.66
CA ARG A 641 -3.08 13.09 10.53
C ARG A 641 -3.38 12.66 9.09
N GLN A 642 -2.53 11.81 8.50
CA GLN A 642 -2.81 11.22 7.20
C GLN A 642 -3.94 10.19 7.34
N GLY A 643 -5.08 10.44 6.67
CA GLY A 643 -6.30 9.62 6.77
C GLY A 643 -7.42 10.22 7.62
N ASP A 644 -7.19 11.40 8.22
CA ASP A 644 -8.24 12.19 8.87
C ASP A 644 -9.03 12.97 7.80
N PRO A 645 -10.37 12.95 7.85
CA PRO A 645 -11.20 13.68 6.89
C PRO A 645 -10.94 15.19 6.80
N LEU A 646 -10.47 15.83 7.88
CA LEU A 646 -10.17 17.27 7.93
C LEU A 646 -8.79 17.61 7.36
N SER A 647 -7.81 16.73 7.54
CA SER A 647 -6.40 17.03 7.26
C SER A 647 -6.14 17.52 5.83
N PRO A 648 -6.72 16.96 4.76
CA PRO A 648 -6.50 17.43 3.40
C PRO A 648 -6.89 18.91 3.21
N TYR A 649 -8.01 19.31 3.78
CA TYR A 649 -8.53 20.69 3.65
C TYR A 649 -7.71 21.69 4.46
N LEU A 650 -7.34 21.32 5.69
CA LEU A 650 -6.47 22.15 6.52
C LEU A 650 -5.09 22.33 5.89
N PHE A 651 -4.57 21.28 5.25
CA PHE A 651 -3.30 21.36 4.53
C PHE A 651 -3.37 22.31 3.34
N VAL A 652 -4.42 22.20 2.53
CA VAL A 652 -4.66 23.09 1.38
C VAL A 652 -4.77 24.56 1.81
N LEU A 653 -5.45 24.84 2.93
CA LEU A 653 -5.53 26.20 3.50
C LEU A 653 -4.16 26.70 3.94
N GLY A 654 -3.32 25.84 4.52
CA GLY A 654 -1.93 26.17 4.84
C GLY A 654 -1.07 26.48 3.62
N MET A 655 -1.27 25.72 2.51
CA MET A 655 -0.56 25.92 1.24
C MET A 655 -0.94 27.23 0.53
N GLU A 656 -2.09 27.82 0.85
CA GLU A 656 -2.52 29.09 0.25
C GLU A 656 -1.58 30.27 0.63
N VAL A 657 -0.85 30.13 1.74
CA VAL A 657 0.22 31.07 2.09
C VAL A 657 1.32 31.08 1.04
N PHE A 658 1.70 29.89 0.54
CA PHE A 658 2.68 29.78 -0.53
C PHE A 658 2.17 30.45 -1.82
N SER A 659 0.93 30.17 -2.23
CA SER A 659 0.29 30.83 -3.39
C SER A 659 0.26 32.34 -3.25
N THR A 660 -0.04 32.84 -2.05
CA THR A 660 -0.08 34.27 -1.76
C THR A 660 1.31 34.91 -1.82
N LEU A 661 2.35 34.25 -1.34
CA LEU A 661 3.74 34.71 -1.43
C LEU A 661 4.20 34.80 -2.88
N VAL A 662 3.96 33.76 -3.68
CA VAL A 662 4.32 33.71 -5.11
C VAL A 662 3.58 34.82 -5.87
N ARG A 663 2.28 35.01 -5.63
CA ARG A 663 1.48 36.07 -6.26
C ARG A 663 2.02 37.45 -5.92
N ARG A 664 2.30 37.72 -4.64
CA ARG A 664 2.88 39.00 -4.20
C ARG A 664 4.25 39.29 -4.84
N ALA A 665 5.07 38.25 -4.97
CA ALA A 665 6.36 38.37 -5.66
C ALA A 665 6.18 38.65 -7.15
N SER A 666 5.18 38.07 -7.79
CA SER A 666 4.83 38.36 -9.19
C SER A 666 4.30 39.79 -9.37
N GLU A 667 3.41 40.28 -8.50
CA GLU A 667 2.90 41.65 -8.50
C GLU A 667 4.01 42.69 -8.29
N GLY A 668 5.02 42.33 -7.49
CA GLY A 668 6.23 43.13 -7.27
C GLY A 668 7.29 43.03 -8.38
N GLY A 669 7.04 42.21 -9.42
CA GLY A 669 8.01 42.04 -10.52
C GLY A 669 9.23 41.14 -10.18
N PHE A 670 9.22 40.46 -9.03
CA PHE A 670 10.33 39.62 -8.57
C PHE A 670 10.33 38.22 -9.23
N ILE A 671 9.15 37.73 -9.67
CA ILE A 671 9.02 36.49 -10.43
C ILE A 671 8.12 36.73 -11.63
N SER A 672 8.55 36.26 -12.80
CA SER A 672 7.80 36.27 -14.05
C SER A 672 7.41 34.85 -14.42
N GLY A 673 6.10 34.56 -14.47
CA GLY A 673 5.57 33.26 -14.94
C GLY A 673 5.31 33.24 -16.44
N CYS A 674 4.70 32.16 -16.90
CA CYS A 674 4.24 32.05 -18.27
C CYS A 674 2.92 32.83 -18.47
N ARG A 675 2.84 33.65 -19.52
CA ARG A 675 1.65 34.38 -19.91
C ARG A 675 1.03 33.74 -21.14
N LEU A 676 0.03 32.93 -20.95
CA LEU A 676 -0.74 32.25 -22.00
C LEU A 676 -1.72 33.24 -22.61
N ARG A 677 -1.72 33.39 -23.94
CA ARG A 677 -2.70 34.21 -24.67
C ARG A 677 -3.74 33.30 -25.32
N GLY A 678 -4.97 33.45 -24.88
CA GLY A 678 -6.14 32.81 -25.48
C GLY A 678 -6.50 33.36 -26.86
N ARG A 679 -7.29 32.61 -27.63
CA ARG A 679 -7.81 33.04 -28.96
C ARG A 679 -8.65 34.32 -28.91
N GLY A 680 -9.22 34.68 -27.77
CA GLY A 680 -10.03 35.90 -27.54
C GLY A 680 -9.23 37.09 -27.03
N GLY A 681 -7.90 37.02 -26.94
CA GLY A 681 -7.04 38.10 -26.41
C GLY A 681 -6.92 38.13 -24.89
N GLU A 682 -7.55 37.18 -24.20
CA GLU A 682 -7.39 37.04 -22.75
C GLU A 682 -5.98 36.49 -22.41
N GLU A 683 -5.32 37.15 -21.47
CA GLU A 683 -4.04 36.69 -20.93
C GLU A 683 -4.26 35.97 -19.62
N LEU A 684 -3.78 34.73 -19.54
CA LEU A 684 -3.71 33.93 -18.32
C LEU A 684 -2.25 33.80 -17.89
N ALA A 685 -1.91 34.39 -16.75
CA ALA A 685 -0.57 34.22 -16.16
C ALA A 685 -0.53 33.01 -15.25
N VAL A 686 0.41 32.10 -15.53
CA VAL A 686 0.64 30.88 -14.73
C VAL A 686 2.02 30.96 -14.09
N PHE A 687 2.06 31.05 -12.75
CA PHE A 687 3.29 31.14 -11.98
C PHE A 687 3.58 29.83 -11.26
N HIS A 688 2.56 29.14 -10.78
CA HIS A 688 2.66 27.89 -10.07
C HIS A 688 1.38 27.06 -10.21
N LEU A 689 1.49 25.78 -9.98
CA LEU A 689 0.37 24.84 -9.88
C LEU A 689 0.57 23.98 -8.64
N LEU A 690 -0.47 23.84 -7.85
CA LEU A 690 -0.50 23.04 -6.64
C LEU A 690 -1.49 21.88 -6.78
N PHE A 691 -1.06 20.70 -6.34
CA PHE A 691 -1.95 19.59 -6.06
C PHE A 691 -1.59 19.01 -4.68
N ALA A 692 -2.13 19.61 -3.63
CA ALA A 692 -1.72 19.42 -2.24
C ALA A 692 -0.23 19.76 -2.04
N ASP A 693 0.62 18.75 -1.81
CA ASP A 693 2.08 18.87 -1.65
C ASP A 693 2.86 18.83 -2.97
N ASP A 694 2.27 18.32 -4.06
CA ASP A 694 2.90 18.33 -5.38
C ASP A 694 2.85 19.73 -5.99
N THR A 695 4.01 20.38 -6.09
CA THR A 695 4.12 21.79 -6.50
C THR A 695 4.98 21.93 -7.76
N LEU A 696 4.45 22.65 -8.76
CA LEU A 696 5.21 23.13 -9.93
C LEU A 696 5.27 24.65 -9.88
N ILE A 697 6.44 25.23 -10.17
CA ILE A 697 6.65 26.67 -10.32
C ILE A 697 7.20 26.91 -11.72
N PHE A 698 6.71 27.96 -12.35
CA PHE A 698 7.11 28.39 -13.69
C PHE A 698 7.77 29.77 -13.60
N CYS A 699 8.99 29.91 -14.07
CA CYS A 699 9.68 31.19 -14.10
C CYS A 699 10.60 31.31 -15.35
N GLU A 700 10.99 32.51 -15.66
CA GLU A 700 11.99 32.76 -16.70
C GLU A 700 13.37 32.27 -16.25
N ALA A 701 14.20 31.87 -17.24
CA ALA A 701 15.55 31.37 -16.98
C ALA A 701 16.52 32.51 -16.65
N ARG A 702 16.36 33.11 -15.47
CA ARG A 702 17.20 34.19 -14.92
C ARG A 702 17.63 33.92 -13.49
N ARG A 703 18.86 34.20 -13.17
CA ARG A 703 19.43 33.97 -11.83
C ARG A 703 18.71 34.74 -10.75
N GLU A 704 18.33 35.99 -11.00
CA GLU A 704 17.61 36.83 -10.04
C GLU A 704 16.25 36.23 -9.64
N GLN A 705 15.55 35.60 -10.61
CA GLN A 705 14.27 34.99 -10.33
C GLN A 705 14.39 33.76 -9.44
N LEU A 706 15.44 32.95 -9.64
CA LEU A 706 15.72 31.80 -8.79
C LEU A 706 16.18 32.23 -7.39
N ALA A 707 16.98 33.27 -7.27
CA ALA A 707 17.33 33.86 -5.97
C ALA A 707 16.09 34.37 -5.22
N ASN A 708 15.18 35.06 -5.89
CA ASN A 708 13.91 35.49 -5.31
C ASN A 708 13.04 34.31 -4.91
N LEU A 709 12.97 33.26 -5.74
CA LEU A 709 12.26 32.03 -5.43
C LEU A 709 12.85 31.35 -4.17
N SER A 710 14.17 31.27 -4.06
CA SER A 710 14.85 30.72 -2.88
C SER A 710 14.43 31.45 -1.59
N TRP A 711 14.33 32.80 -1.62
CA TRP A 711 13.84 33.57 -0.48
C TRP A 711 12.37 33.30 -0.15
N ILE A 712 11.50 33.12 -1.16
CA ILE A 712 10.09 32.78 -0.95
C ILE A 712 9.98 31.42 -0.27
N LEU A 713 10.76 30.43 -0.76
CA LEU A 713 10.77 29.08 -0.20
C LEU A 713 11.26 29.11 1.26
N ALA A 714 12.35 29.80 1.54
CA ALA A 714 12.90 29.97 2.90
C ALA A 714 11.88 30.65 3.86
N TRP A 715 11.20 31.68 3.39
CA TRP A 715 10.16 32.35 4.18
C TRP A 715 8.98 31.45 4.45
N PHE A 716 8.51 30.71 3.45
CA PHE A 716 7.43 29.74 3.59
C PHE A 716 7.78 28.62 4.58
N GLU A 717 9.00 28.08 4.50
CA GLU A 717 9.50 27.08 5.46
C GLU A 717 9.52 27.64 6.88
N ALA A 718 10.09 28.83 7.06
CA ALA A 718 10.20 29.48 8.35
C ALA A 718 8.81 29.79 8.97
N ALA A 719 7.81 30.13 8.16
CA ALA A 719 6.46 30.42 8.62
C ALA A 719 5.67 29.14 8.92
N SER A 720 5.64 28.22 7.97
CA SER A 720 4.77 27.04 7.98
C SER A 720 5.32 25.83 8.76
N GLY A 721 6.66 25.74 8.88
CA GLY A 721 7.35 24.55 9.36
C GLY A 721 7.47 23.42 8.33
N LEU A 722 6.98 23.64 7.11
CA LEU A 722 7.09 22.70 5.99
C LEU A 722 8.48 22.83 5.36
N ARG A 723 9.27 21.75 5.36
CA ARG A 723 10.61 21.76 4.77
C ARG A 723 10.55 21.32 3.31
N ILE A 724 11.22 22.07 2.44
CA ILE A 724 11.37 21.73 1.03
C ILE A 724 12.64 20.92 0.84
N ASN A 725 12.51 19.73 0.29
CA ASN A 725 13.65 18.88 0.01
C ASN A 725 14.31 19.27 -1.33
N LEU A 726 15.16 20.28 -1.31
CA LEU A 726 15.85 20.76 -2.49
C LEU A 726 16.68 19.66 -3.18
N ALA A 727 17.29 18.75 -2.40
CA ALA A 727 18.03 17.62 -2.95
C ALA A 727 17.16 16.60 -3.72
N LYS A 728 15.84 16.60 -3.53
CA LYS A 728 14.89 15.82 -4.33
C LYS A 728 14.10 16.66 -5.32
N SER A 729 14.03 17.96 -5.08
CA SER A 729 13.41 18.92 -6.01
C SER A 729 14.19 18.97 -7.32
N VAL A 730 13.50 19.25 -8.41
CA VAL A 730 14.08 19.14 -9.76
C VAL A 730 13.82 20.43 -10.52
N LEU A 731 14.89 21.02 -11.07
CA LEU A 731 14.83 22.15 -12.00
C LEU A 731 14.88 21.61 -13.44
N ILE A 732 13.89 21.93 -14.24
CA ILE A 732 13.69 21.39 -15.58
C ILE A 732 13.67 22.55 -16.58
N PRO A 733 14.60 22.61 -17.55
CA PRO A 733 14.59 23.62 -18.58
C PRO A 733 13.51 23.33 -19.64
N VAL A 734 12.93 24.39 -20.17
CA VAL A 734 12.17 24.36 -21.42
C VAL A 734 12.96 25.15 -22.44
N GLU A 735 13.30 24.55 -23.59
CA GLU A 735 14.28 25.00 -24.57
C GLU A 735 15.72 25.03 -24.01
N GLU A 736 16.70 25.46 -24.83
CA GLU A 736 18.08 25.54 -24.42
C GLU A 736 18.31 26.75 -23.49
N VAL A 737 18.66 26.46 -22.26
CA VAL A 737 18.96 27.45 -21.23
C VAL A 737 20.45 27.44 -20.93
N ASP A 738 21.08 28.63 -21.06
CA ASP A 738 22.49 28.82 -20.75
C ASP A 738 22.73 28.72 -19.22
N GLU A 739 23.93 28.31 -18.82
CA GLU A 739 24.35 28.25 -17.40
C GLU A 739 23.41 27.46 -16.48
N LEU A 740 22.75 26.44 -17.01
CA LEU A 740 21.72 25.68 -16.31
C LEU A 740 22.23 25.02 -15.01
N GLU A 741 23.47 24.59 -14.97
CA GLU A 741 24.14 24.00 -13.80
C GLU A 741 24.29 25.05 -12.68
N GLU A 742 24.66 26.29 -13.04
CA GLU A 742 24.75 27.39 -12.05
C GLU A 742 23.39 27.79 -11.52
N LEU A 743 22.38 27.85 -12.39
CA LEU A 743 20.99 28.09 -12.01
C LEU A 743 20.45 27.02 -11.05
N ALA A 744 20.76 25.76 -11.29
CA ALA A 744 20.37 24.68 -10.40
C ALA A 744 21.11 24.74 -9.06
N ALA A 745 22.38 25.12 -9.07
CA ALA A 745 23.18 25.32 -7.86
C ALA A 745 22.66 26.51 -7.02
N GLU A 746 22.21 27.60 -7.64
CA GLU A 746 21.62 28.76 -6.95
C GLU A 746 20.39 28.37 -6.12
N LEU A 747 19.54 27.50 -6.67
CA LEU A 747 18.35 26.99 -5.94
C LEU A 747 18.67 25.78 -5.08
N GLY A 748 19.80 25.09 -5.30
CA GLY A 748 20.17 23.86 -4.61
C GLY A 748 19.40 22.61 -5.08
N CYS A 749 18.81 22.64 -6.28
CA CYS A 749 18.00 21.57 -6.85
C CYS A 749 18.80 20.68 -7.80
N ARG A 750 18.25 19.49 -8.10
CA ARG A 750 18.77 18.63 -9.15
C ARG A 750 18.33 19.12 -10.53
N LEU A 751 19.16 18.85 -11.53
CA LEU A 751 18.75 19.02 -12.91
C LEU A 751 17.86 17.87 -13.36
N GLY A 752 16.82 18.23 -14.10
CA GLY A 752 15.91 17.31 -14.79
C GLY A 752 15.79 17.64 -16.27
N ALA A 753 15.06 16.79 -16.98
CA ALA A 753 14.78 16.99 -18.40
C ALA A 753 13.34 16.61 -18.73
N LEU A 754 12.80 17.18 -19.80
CA LEU A 754 11.54 16.76 -20.40
C LEU A 754 11.79 15.61 -21.41
N PRO A 755 10.88 14.62 -21.50
CA PRO A 755 9.66 14.49 -20.74
C PRO A 755 9.88 13.90 -19.33
N THR A 756 9.07 14.34 -18.38
CA THR A 756 9.05 13.83 -17.01
C THR A 756 7.63 13.39 -16.61
N VAL A 757 7.40 13.10 -15.33
CA VAL A 757 6.09 12.68 -14.80
C VAL A 757 5.59 13.68 -13.77
N TYR A 758 4.36 14.16 -13.93
CA TYR A 758 3.64 14.98 -12.96
C TYR A 758 2.26 14.38 -12.70
N LEU A 759 1.90 14.21 -11.42
CA LEU A 759 0.65 13.58 -10.98
C LEU A 759 0.36 12.21 -11.65
N GLY A 760 1.43 11.52 -12.00
CA GLY A 760 1.35 10.22 -12.65
C GLY A 760 1.15 10.25 -14.17
N LEU A 761 1.10 11.40 -14.79
CA LEU A 761 0.95 11.61 -16.23
C LEU A 761 2.25 12.14 -16.84
N PRO A 762 2.51 11.88 -18.14
CA PRO A 762 3.66 12.46 -18.84
C PRO A 762 3.56 13.98 -18.88
N LEU A 763 4.66 14.66 -18.55
CA LEU A 763 4.80 16.12 -18.64
C LEU A 763 5.83 16.49 -19.70
N GLY A 764 5.46 17.37 -20.62
CA GLY A 764 6.31 17.86 -21.70
C GLY A 764 6.64 16.82 -22.79
N ALA A 765 5.93 15.71 -22.83
CA ALA A 765 6.04 14.69 -23.85
C ALA A 765 5.35 15.14 -25.15
N HIS A 766 5.95 14.79 -26.30
CA HIS A 766 5.26 15.00 -27.57
C HIS A 766 4.05 14.03 -27.67
N HIS A 767 2.89 14.55 -28.02
CA HIS A 767 1.62 13.78 -28.03
C HIS A 767 1.66 12.50 -28.90
N LYS A 768 2.52 12.43 -29.92
CA LYS A 768 2.70 11.25 -30.79
C LYS A 768 3.69 10.21 -30.24
N THR A 769 4.35 10.46 -29.11
CA THR A 769 5.35 9.55 -28.56
C THR A 769 4.70 8.50 -27.65
N SER A 770 4.41 7.31 -28.19
CA SER A 770 3.79 6.21 -27.46
C SER A 770 4.61 5.76 -26.23
N SER A 771 5.94 5.77 -26.30
CA SER A 771 6.82 5.36 -25.19
C SER A 771 6.69 6.23 -23.91
N SER A 772 6.20 7.46 -24.04
CA SER A 772 5.95 8.33 -22.88
C SER A 772 4.81 7.81 -21.99
N TRP A 773 3.92 6.99 -22.56
CA TRP A 773 2.77 6.39 -21.90
C TRP A 773 3.04 5.00 -21.31
N ASP A 774 4.23 4.42 -21.54
CA ASP A 774 4.57 3.08 -21.03
C ASP A 774 4.33 2.93 -19.53
N GLY A 775 4.63 3.97 -18.75
CA GLY A 775 4.39 3.96 -17.29
C GLY A 775 2.90 4.02 -16.91
N VAL A 776 2.04 4.56 -17.76
CA VAL A 776 0.58 4.55 -17.59
C VAL A 776 0.04 3.18 -17.99
N GLU A 777 0.48 2.66 -19.16
CA GLU A 777 0.15 1.32 -19.64
C GLU A 777 0.49 0.25 -18.60
N GLU A 778 1.69 0.29 -18.01
CA GLU A 778 2.11 -0.66 -16.98
C GLU A 778 1.21 -0.63 -15.74
N ARG A 779 0.79 0.56 -15.30
CA ARG A 779 -0.14 0.70 -14.16
C ARG A 779 -1.53 0.16 -14.50
N MET A 780 -2.03 0.44 -15.70
CA MET A 780 -3.32 -0.08 -16.17
C MET A 780 -3.27 -1.60 -16.30
N ARG A 781 -2.21 -2.15 -16.89
CA ARG A 781 -2.01 -3.59 -17.05
C ARG A 781 -1.98 -4.31 -15.70
N ARG A 782 -1.28 -3.78 -14.69
CA ARG A 782 -1.27 -4.36 -13.33
C ARG A 782 -2.66 -4.40 -12.71
N ARG A 783 -3.46 -3.36 -12.89
CA ARG A 783 -4.85 -3.34 -12.41
C ARG A 783 -5.73 -4.32 -13.17
N LEU A 784 -5.58 -4.39 -14.50
CA LEU A 784 -6.31 -5.33 -15.35
C LEU A 784 -5.91 -6.78 -15.10
N ALA A 785 -4.63 -7.08 -14.84
CA ALA A 785 -4.19 -8.43 -14.49
C ALA A 785 -4.82 -8.89 -13.16
N GLN A 786 -4.92 -8.02 -12.16
CA GLN A 786 -5.69 -8.32 -10.95
C GLN A 786 -7.16 -8.60 -11.24
N TRP A 787 -7.77 -7.86 -12.15
CA TRP A 787 -9.16 -8.03 -12.55
C TRP A 787 -9.37 -9.30 -13.39
N LYS A 788 -8.49 -9.60 -14.35
CA LYS A 788 -8.52 -10.85 -15.14
C LYS A 788 -8.42 -12.10 -14.28
N ARG A 789 -7.55 -12.12 -13.29
CA ARG A 789 -7.43 -13.21 -12.31
C ARG A 789 -8.74 -13.50 -11.58
N GLN A 790 -9.66 -12.54 -11.52
CA GLN A 790 -10.97 -12.70 -10.90
C GLN A 790 -12.00 -13.29 -11.85
N VAL A 791 -12.03 -12.83 -13.09
CA VAL A 791 -12.99 -13.29 -14.11
C VAL A 791 -12.75 -14.75 -14.51
N TYR A 792 -11.47 -15.18 -14.55
CA TYR A 792 -11.16 -16.59 -14.85
C TYR A 792 -11.64 -17.54 -13.75
N PHE A 793 -11.60 -17.13 -12.48
CA PHE A 793 -12.14 -17.94 -11.38
C PHE A 793 -13.67 -18.10 -11.41
N GLU A 794 -14.39 -17.16 -12.00
CA GLU A 794 -15.85 -17.30 -12.23
C GLU A 794 -16.15 -18.23 -13.42
N GLY A 795 -15.32 -18.22 -14.45
CA GLY A 795 -15.47 -19.08 -15.63
C GLY A 795 -15.28 -20.57 -15.33
N GLU A 796 -14.24 -20.95 -14.61
CA GLU A 796 -13.96 -22.35 -14.28
C GLU A 796 -15.00 -22.98 -13.35
N LYS A 797 -15.58 -22.23 -12.42
CA LYS A 797 -16.66 -22.75 -11.58
C LYS A 797 -17.97 -22.98 -12.33
N ASN A 798 -18.22 -22.24 -13.38
CA ASN A 798 -19.40 -22.46 -14.23
C ASN A 798 -19.21 -23.62 -15.23
N TYR A 799 -17.98 -23.95 -15.63
CA TYR A 799 -17.70 -25.08 -16.51
C TYR A 799 -17.81 -26.44 -15.83
N SER A 800 -17.51 -26.55 -14.55
CA SER A 800 -17.64 -27.85 -13.83
C SER A 800 -19.08 -28.25 -13.49
N HIS A 801 -20.07 -27.38 -13.71
CA HIS A 801 -21.50 -27.69 -13.56
C HIS A 801 -22.28 -27.79 -14.88
N GLN A 802 -21.63 -27.57 -16.04
CA GLN A 802 -22.30 -27.62 -17.36
C GLN A 802 -21.90 -28.79 -18.28
N GLU A 803 -21.14 -29.78 -17.79
CA GLU A 803 -20.89 -31.00 -18.57
C GLU A 803 -22.09 -31.96 -18.65
N HIS A 804 -23.28 -31.56 -18.21
CA HIS A 804 -24.52 -32.27 -18.49
C HIS A 804 -25.62 -31.33 -19.00
N PHE A 805 -25.46 -30.78 -20.19
CA PHE A 805 -26.55 -30.55 -21.16
C PHE A 805 -25.97 -29.79 -22.36
N GLY A 806 -26.22 -30.41 -23.52
CA GLY A 806 -25.60 -30.07 -24.80
C GLY A 806 -26.04 -28.77 -25.45
N GLN A 807 -25.15 -28.35 -26.31
CA GLN A 807 -25.32 -27.71 -27.63
C GLN A 807 -26.10 -26.39 -27.79
N HIS A 808 -25.37 -25.51 -28.44
CA HIS A 808 -25.79 -24.42 -29.36
C HIS A 808 -26.11 -23.00 -28.79
N THR A 809 -25.31 -22.08 -29.19
CA THR A 809 -25.45 -20.91 -30.12
C THR A 809 -25.17 -19.51 -29.56
N HIS A 810 -24.36 -18.85 -30.36
CA HIS A 810 -24.27 -17.42 -30.68
C HIS A 810 -23.71 -16.41 -29.73
N LEU A 811 -22.49 -16.02 -30.09
CA LEU A 811 -21.93 -14.68 -29.87
C LEU A 811 -22.84 -13.59 -30.44
N SER A 812 -23.22 -12.59 -29.66
CA SER A 812 -23.49 -11.25 -30.19
C SER A 812 -23.49 -10.18 -29.09
N SER A 813 -22.69 -9.14 -29.33
CA SER A 813 -22.86 -7.72 -29.01
C SER A 813 -22.92 -7.25 -27.56
N PHE A 814 -21.84 -6.61 -27.15
CA PHE A 814 -21.83 -5.61 -26.06
C PHE A 814 -22.32 -4.25 -26.59
N PRO A 815 -23.17 -3.52 -25.88
CA PRO A 815 -23.37 -2.11 -26.11
C PRO A 815 -22.51 -1.25 -25.18
N TYR A 816 -21.81 -0.32 -25.78
CA TYR A 816 -21.28 0.87 -25.09
C TYR A 816 -22.43 1.75 -24.64
N SER A 817 -22.41 2.22 -23.41
CA SER A 817 -23.10 3.44 -23.02
C SER A 817 -22.25 4.26 -22.04
N HIS A 818 -22.07 5.51 -22.42
CA HIS A 818 -21.45 6.59 -21.66
C HIS A 818 -22.25 6.91 -20.39
N SER A 819 -21.58 7.16 -19.29
CA SER A 819 -21.75 8.34 -18.42
C SER A 819 -20.60 8.37 -17.40
#